data_3d46b611e01f15dc3239fe02e98cb9c2
#
_entry.id   3d46b611e01f15dc3239fe02e98cb9c2
#
_cell.length_a   1.000
_cell.length_b   1.000
_cell.length_c   1.000
_cell.angle_alpha   90.00
_cell.angle_beta   90.00
_cell.angle_gamma   90.00
#
_symmetry.space_group_name_H-M   'P 1'
#
loop_
_entity.id
_entity.type
_entity.pdbx_description
1 polymer ?
#
loop_
_entity_poly.entity_id
_entity_poly.type
_entity_poly.pdbx_seq_one_letter_code
_entity_poly.pdbx_strand_id
1 'polypeptide(L)'
;MKRYLFLLLSFFALGLNAQQMKLTGNAVAASDKQPMIGLTVLVKGTTNGTVTDLDGNYTLSNVSKDATVVFSMIGYKTQEIKVNGRTAINVVMHDDMQALDEVVVIGYGAVKKGDLTSSIAAIKGEELKTMSTGNAMNSLQGKINGVQVQSSGGPGATPRVIIRGVSTVNAADPLYVVDGMPVGRNINFLDQNDIESMQVLKDASAAAIYGTRASNGVILITTKKGKKGDTKFSFSASAGFQTLQQPDMAKASEYEYVQRARYINDDSMPAYSGKANITDAEGTDWWKETLNKTALIHNYNLSFSGGTDKFLYSASIGYFGQDSQYKTGNWQKFTARFSMEYNFNKIVKAGIDFTPKYENWKDTPDLLGAVMAMDPTTPVMRPENEWTDNEYDNYSRSHNSQVWNPVASMARLSKNTDEYGLLANPYISIEPIKGLVVRSQFGINARFRLFDEFSPEFHLDNLEQATANTAKREMKNWVDWNWTNTITWMKTFNEKHNINLMGGYTMERYQYYWLTGSRDGVPTNNDELLQYVKGGTKNPQADGLNEYNSMISYLGRIIYNYNDRYYLTASVRVDGSSRFPKGNKYATFPAVSAAWRISGEPFMKNQHIFDNLKLRAGWGRVGNENIDNSAYQSSIGGSDYVFGPNADRVIGTSVASIGNNSVRWETVEDYSIGVDMAFLNNRLSVTAEWFRKESKDMLMKKANLLVLGYPMWNGEMWENVGSMQATGWELSVNWNDHKGDFSYEVGVNLSSVKNKAKKLMGGDTPIYTGSFNGDYIIRNEEGGEISRFYGYVADGIFQNQTEVNAHTNEYGSVIQPNALPGDIRFKDLNGDGKLDDKDKAYIGSAFPDLMVGINGRVSYKNLDFMANFYGTIGNDVFNTTKGRYSGAGGENVYAGTYNSSWHGEGTSNSLPRLSVNDSNMNWKRPSSFFVEDGSYLRCKMLQIGYTLPKRWTKDIVLRLSFSAQNPFTITGYSGMDPEAVSVGKGVTEMGIDWASYPNPRTYLFGLNINF
;
A
#
# COMPACT_ATOMS: atom_id res chain seq x y z
N MET A 1 -13.63 3.53 -71.59
CA MET A 1 -13.78 2.67 -70.44
C MET A 1 -14.63 3.21 -69.27
N LYS A 2 -15.01 4.47 -69.21
CA LYS A 2 -15.87 5.00 -68.12
C LYS A 2 -17.40 4.88 -68.37
N ARG A 3 -17.86 4.42 -69.51
CA ARG A 3 -19.30 4.23 -69.87
C ARG A 3 -19.79 2.79 -69.64
N TYR A 4 -18.93 1.80 -69.49
CA TYR A 4 -19.31 0.39 -69.23
C TYR A 4 -19.32 0.06 -67.74
N LEU A 5 -18.70 0.87 -66.88
CA LEU A 5 -18.72 0.70 -65.45
C LEU A 5 -20.04 1.16 -64.80
N PHE A 6 -20.75 2.10 -65.46
CA PHE A 6 -22.07 2.59 -65.00
C PHE A 6 -23.24 1.64 -65.35
N LEU A 7 -23.11 0.82 -66.40
CA LEU A 7 -24.09 -0.21 -66.77
C LEU A 7 -23.96 -1.50 -65.97
N LEU A 8 -22.76 -1.82 -65.42
CA LEU A 8 -22.54 -2.95 -64.52
C LEU A 8 -22.99 -2.67 -63.06
N LEU A 9 -22.99 -1.43 -62.64
CA LEU A 9 -23.52 -1.00 -61.33
C LEU A 9 -25.05 -0.87 -61.31
N SER A 10 -25.69 -0.72 -62.46
CA SER A 10 -27.15 -0.65 -62.57
C SER A 10 -27.82 -2.01 -62.65
N PHE A 11 -27.09 -3.10 -62.94
CA PHE A 11 -27.64 -4.46 -62.98
C PHE A 11 -27.49 -5.23 -61.63
N PHE A 12 -26.71 -4.71 -60.67
CA PHE A 12 -26.61 -5.28 -59.32
C PHE A 12 -27.59 -4.69 -58.30
N ALA A 13 -28.41 -3.68 -58.72
CA ALA A 13 -29.41 -3.01 -57.89
C ALA A 13 -30.83 -3.59 -57.98
N LEU A 14 -31.02 -4.65 -58.72
CA LEU A 14 -32.33 -5.24 -58.90
C LEU A 14 -32.27 -6.73 -58.48
N GLY A 15 -32.41 -7.00 -57.16
CA GLY A 15 -32.68 -8.35 -56.72
C GLY A 15 -32.26 -8.75 -55.34
N LEU A 16 -32.68 -8.07 -54.29
CA LEU A 16 -32.85 -8.66 -52.98
C LEU A 16 -33.94 -7.89 -52.23
N ASN A 17 -35.18 -8.13 -52.60
CA ASN A 17 -36.30 -7.87 -51.70
C ASN A 17 -36.23 -8.96 -50.60
N ALA A 18 -35.41 -8.69 -49.59
CA ALA A 18 -35.49 -9.39 -48.33
C ALA A 18 -36.89 -9.07 -47.77
N GLN A 19 -37.76 -10.08 -47.70
CA GLN A 19 -39.09 -9.96 -47.14
C GLN A 19 -38.97 -9.50 -45.68
N GLN A 20 -39.10 -8.18 -45.45
CA GLN A 20 -39.04 -7.57 -44.11
C GLN A 20 -40.37 -7.84 -43.42
N MET A 21 -40.31 -8.32 -42.19
CA MET A 21 -41.49 -8.68 -41.41
C MET A 21 -41.52 -7.86 -40.12
N LYS A 22 -42.70 -7.79 -39.53
CA LYS A 22 -42.90 -7.25 -38.18
C LYS A 22 -42.83 -8.40 -37.20
N LEU A 23 -41.92 -8.30 -36.24
CA LEU A 23 -41.77 -9.27 -35.15
C LEU A 23 -42.36 -8.68 -33.86
N THR A 24 -43.22 -9.46 -33.21
CA THR A 24 -43.83 -9.10 -31.94
C THR A 24 -43.52 -10.16 -30.89
N GLY A 25 -43.75 -9.89 -29.66
CA GLY A 25 -43.63 -10.89 -28.57
C GLY A 25 -43.73 -10.26 -27.19
N ASN A 26 -43.69 -11.17 -26.24
CA ASN A 26 -43.71 -10.80 -24.84
C ASN A 26 -42.46 -11.37 -24.14
N ALA A 27 -41.88 -10.57 -23.23
CA ALA A 27 -40.73 -10.95 -22.42
C ALA A 27 -41.11 -10.98 -20.93
N VAL A 28 -40.82 -12.11 -20.28
CA VAL A 28 -41.06 -12.29 -18.85
C VAL A 28 -39.82 -12.78 -18.15
N ALA A 29 -39.66 -12.46 -16.85
CA ALA A 29 -38.61 -13.00 -16.01
C ALA A 29 -38.88 -14.47 -15.67
N ALA A 30 -37.82 -15.29 -15.59
CA ALA A 30 -37.93 -16.71 -15.23
C ALA A 30 -38.30 -16.89 -13.75
N SER A 31 -37.86 -15.99 -12.90
CA SER A 31 -37.94 -16.05 -11.44
C SER A 31 -39.36 -15.89 -10.92
N ASP A 32 -40.14 -14.95 -11.47
CA ASP A 32 -41.45 -14.56 -10.96
C ASP A 32 -42.52 -14.44 -12.03
N LYS A 33 -42.15 -14.69 -13.31
CA LYS A 33 -43.01 -14.56 -14.51
C LYS A 33 -43.61 -13.16 -14.70
N GLN A 34 -43.03 -12.12 -14.03
CA GLN A 34 -43.47 -10.75 -14.24
C GLN A 34 -42.99 -10.21 -15.60
N PRO A 35 -43.75 -9.28 -16.23
CA PRO A 35 -43.34 -8.64 -17.47
C PRO A 35 -42.00 -7.93 -17.32
N MET A 36 -41.13 -8.12 -18.30
CA MET A 36 -39.81 -7.45 -18.38
C MET A 36 -39.98 -6.08 -19.01
N ILE A 37 -40.07 -5.03 -18.21
CA ILE A 37 -40.24 -3.64 -18.64
C ILE A 37 -38.88 -3.05 -19.03
N GLY A 38 -38.76 -2.45 -20.24
CA GLY A 38 -37.52 -1.80 -20.68
C GLY A 38 -36.43 -2.77 -21.16
N LEU A 39 -36.75 -4.06 -21.36
CA LEU A 39 -35.82 -5.01 -21.95
C LEU A 39 -35.47 -4.55 -23.37
N THR A 40 -34.19 -4.48 -23.68
CA THR A 40 -33.72 -4.14 -25.02
C THR A 40 -33.87 -5.32 -25.96
N VAL A 41 -34.51 -5.12 -27.12
CA VAL A 41 -34.73 -6.10 -28.17
C VAL A 41 -34.07 -5.55 -29.43
N LEU A 42 -32.95 -6.12 -29.89
CA LEU A 42 -32.12 -5.58 -30.98
C LEU A 42 -31.84 -6.66 -32.03
N VAL A 43 -31.95 -6.30 -33.31
CA VAL A 43 -31.48 -7.20 -34.39
C VAL A 43 -29.95 -7.18 -34.42
N LYS A 44 -29.34 -8.34 -34.22
CA LYS A 44 -27.88 -8.53 -34.10
C LYS A 44 -27.13 -7.93 -35.31
N GLY A 45 -26.14 -7.06 -35.04
CA GLY A 45 -25.33 -6.42 -36.07
C GLY A 45 -26.00 -5.23 -36.77
N THR A 46 -27.12 -4.70 -36.25
CA THR A 46 -27.83 -3.53 -36.80
C THR A 46 -28.17 -2.55 -35.68
N THR A 47 -28.64 -1.36 -36.03
CA THR A 47 -29.24 -0.38 -35.13
C THR A 47 -30.76 -0.54 -34.97
N ASN A 48 -31.37 -1.58 -35.59
CA ASN A 48 -32.80 -1.81 -35.54
C ASN A 48 -33.17 -2.49 -34.22
N GLY A 49 -33.70 -1.71 -33.27
CA GLY A 49 -34.06 -2.20 -31.95
C GLY A 49 -35.24 -1.46 -31.34
N THR A 50 -35.81 -2.04 -30.29
CA THR A 50 -36.92 -1.50 -29.51
C THR A 50 -36.71 -1.92 -28.04
N VAL A 51 -37.56 -1.40 -27.15
CA VAL A 51 -37.65 -1.83 -25.75
C VAL A 51 -39.07 -2.34 -25.46
N THR A 52 -39.18 -3.24 -24.50
CA THR A 52 -40.50 -3.75 -24.06
C THR A 52 -41.27 -2.69 -23.28
N ASP A 53 -42.59 -2.74 -23.39
CA ASP A 53 -43.52 -1.85 -22.68
C ASP A 53 -43.79 -2.31 -21.22
N LEU A 54 -44.76 -1.68 -20.56
CA LEU A 54 -45.15 -1.98 -19.18
C LEU A 54 -45.70 -3.39 -18.95
N ASP A 55 -46.21 -4.02 -20.02
CA ASP A 55 -46.74 -5.39 -20.02
C ASP A 55 -45.72 -6.39 -20.58
N GLY A 56 -44.45 -5.95 -20.81
CA GLY A 56 -43.39 -6.78 -21.37
C GLY A 56 -43.52 -7.04 -22.86
N ASN A 57 -44.43 -6.40 -23.59
CA ASN A 57 -44.60 -6.61 -25.02
C ASN A 57 -43.60 -5.76 -25.79
N TYR A 58 -43.18 -6.28 -26.93
CA TYR A 58 -42.34 -5.54 -27.87
C TYR A 58 -42.83 -5.68 -29.31
N THR A 59 -42.50 -4.69 -30.11
CA THR A 59 -42.75 -4.71 -31.55
C THR A 59 -41.51 -4.19 -32.25
N LEU A 60 -40.94 -5.01 -33.12
CA LEU A 60 -39.76 -4.69 -33.94
C LEU A 60 -40.14 -4.79 -35.42
N SER A 61 -40.06 -3.69 -36.16
CA SER A 61 -40.38 -3.60 -37.59
C SER A 61 -39.13 -3.86 -38.45
N ASN A 62 -39.29 -4.23 -39.69
CA ASN A 62 -38.20 -4.38 -40.66
C ASN A 62 -37.17 -5.47 -40.27
N VAL A 63 -37.63 -6.60 -39.77
CA VAL A 63 -36.80 -7.74 -39.41
C VAL A 63 -36.69 -8.71 -40.55
N SER A 64 -35.47 -9.14 -40.90
CA SER A 64 -35.29 -10.23 -41.91
C SER A 64 -35.71 -11.57 -41.29
N LYS A 65 -36.31 -12.44 -42.10
CA LYS A 65 -36.73 -13.79 -41.66
C LYS A 65 -35.60 -14.66 -41.10
N ASP A 66 -34.34 -14.39 -41.48
CA ASP A 66 -33.16 -15.14 -41.04
C ASP A 66 -32.35 -14.36 -39.99
N ALA A 67 -32.88 -13.22 -39.49
CA ALA A 67 -32.20 -12.40 -38.49
C ALA A 67 -32.08 -13.14 -37.14
N THR A 68 -31.09 -12.74 -36.37
CA THR A 68 -30.96 -13.10 -34.95
C THR A 68 -31.33 -11.87 -34.11
N VAL A 69 -32.22 -12.02 -33.15
CA VAL A 69 -32.63 -10.98 -32.24
C VAL A 69 -31.97 -11.20 -30.91
N VAL A 70 -31.38 -10.16 -30.35
CA VAL A 70 -30.71 -10.14 -29.06
C VAL A 70 -31.65 -9.50 -28.04
N PHE A 71 -31.93 -10.20 -26.96
CA PHE A 71 -32.70 -9.76 -25.82
C PHE A 71 -31.71 -9.51 -24.67
N SER A 72 -31.60 -8.26 -24.18
CA SER A 72 -30.67 -7.92 -23.13
C SER A 72 -31.24 -6.92 -22.13
N MET A 73 -30.97 -7.15 -20.86
CA MET A 73 -31.28 -6.26 -19.74
C MET A 73 -30.26 -6.48 -18.65
N ILE A 74 -29.93 -5.41 -17.93
CA ILE A 74 -28.97 -5.48 -16.79
C ILE A 74 -29.58 -6.41 -15.73
N GLY A 75 -28.77 -7.38 -15.28
CA GLY A 75 -29.20 -8.39 -14.30
C GLY A 75 -29.78 -9.67 -14.90
N TYR A 76 -29.91 -9.77 -16.24
CA TYR A 76 -30.43 -10.96 -16.92
C TYR A 76 -29.45 -11.47 -17.98
N LYS A 77 -29.42 -12.79 -18.19
CA LYS A 77 -28.62 -13.43 -19.26
C LYS A 77 -29.09 -12.96 -20.62
N THR A 78 -28.24 -12.35 -21.39
CA THR A 78 -28.51 -11.99 -22.78
C THR A 78 -28.85 -13.24 -23.58
N GLN A 79 -29.97 -13.21 -24.30
CA GLN A 79 -30.40 -14.30 -25.16
C GLN A 79 -30.36 -13.89 -26.63
N GLU A 80 -29.86 -14.77 -27.48
CA GLU A 80 -29.85 -14.60 -28.93
C GLU A 80 -30.78 -15.65 -29.56
N ILE A 81 -31.83 -15.19 -30.22
CA ILE A 81 -32.84 -16.06 -30.82
C ILE A 81 -32.94 -15.79 -32.33
N LYS A 82 -32.72 -16.84 -33.14
CA LYS A 82 -32.92 -16.72 -34.56
C LYS A 82 -34.43 -16.62 -34.87
N VAL A 83 -34.81 -15.66 -35.72
CA VAL A 83 -36.20 -15.41 -36.09
C VAL A 83 -36.81 -16.59 -36.85
N ASN A 84 -36.07 -17.16 -37.80
CA ASN A 84 -36.48 -18.31 -38.59
C ASN A 84 -37.91 -18.16 -39.18
N GLY A 85 -38.23 -16.97 -39.68
CA GLY A 85 -39.52 -16.64 -40.28
C GLY A 85 -40.71 -16.52 -39.30
N ARG A 86 -40.48 -16.56 -37.98
CA ARG A 86 -41.54 -16.38 -36.97
C ARG A 86 -41.93 -14.91 -36.85
N THR A 87 -43.23 -14.63 -36.76
CA THR A 87 -43.77 -13.28 -36.54
C THR A 87 -43.95 -12.93 -35.07
N ALA A 88 -43.91 -13.96 -34.21
CA ALA A 88 -43.96 -13.76 -32.76
C ALA A 88 -42.89 -14.59 -32.05
N ILE A 89 -42.17 -13.99 -31.10
CA ILE A 89 -41.19 -14.64 -30.25
C ILE A 89 -41.41 -14.19 -28.83
N ASN A 90 -41.85 -15.11 -27.95
CA ASN A 90 -41.91 -14.87 -26.53
C ASN A 90 -40.60 -15.34 -25.89
N VAL A 91 -40.04 -14.55 -24.97
CA VAL A 91 -38.78 -14.86 -24.31
C VAL A 91 -38.93 -14.91 -22.79
N VAL A 92 -38.35 -15.94 -22.19
CA VAL A 92 -38.20 -16.00 -20.73
C VAL A 92 -36.77 -15.68 -20.41
N MET A 93 -36.54 -14.53 -19.76
CA MET A 93 -35.21 -14.07 -19.35
C MET A 93 -34.83 -14.70 -18.03
N HIS A 94 -33.67 -15.34 -18.00
CA HIS A 94 -33.11 -15.93 -16.79
C HIS A 94 -32.16 -14.92 -16.13
N ASP A 95 -32.23 -14.85 -14.80
CA ASP A 95 -31.32 -14.01 -14.03
C ASP A 95 -29.86 -14.30 -14.38
N ASP A 96 -29.08 -13.27 -14.55
CA ASP A 96 -27.66 -13.43 -14.83
C ASP A 96 -26.92 -13.73 -13.52
N MET A 97 -26.67 -15.00 -13.26
CA MET A 97 -25.88 -15.48 -12.12
C MET A 97 -24.37 -15.22 -12.34
N GLN A 98 -23.98 -14.09 -12.94
CA GLN A 98 -22.59 -13.77 -13.28
C GLN A 98 -21.61 -13.84 -12.10
N ALA A 99 -22.07 -13.74 -10.87
CA ALA A 99 -21.18 -13.80 -9.69
C ALA A 99 -20.47 -15.16 -9.51
N LEU A 100 -21.01 -16.26 -10.06
CA LEU A 100 -20.42 -17.61 -9.95
C LEU A 100 -19.63 -18.05 -11.20
N ASP A 101 -19.90 -17.45 -12.35
CA ASP A 101 -19.16 -17.71 -13.60
C ASP A 101 -17.98 -16.73 -13.82
N GLU A 102 -17.74 -15.78 -12.91
CA GLU A 102 -16.60 -14.87 -12.95
C GLU A 102 -15.30 -15.70 -12.91
N VAL A 103 -14.43 -15.48 -13.88
CA VAL A 103 -13.14 -16.17 -13.97
C VAL A 103 -12.10 -15.39 -13.20
N VAL A 104 -11.43 -16.06 -12.28
CA VAL A 104 -10.37 -15.52 -11.42
C VAL A 104 -9.04 -16.14 -11.84
N VAL A 105 -8.00 -15.32 -11.97
CA VAL A 105 -6.64 -15.81 -12.25
C VAL A 105 -6.04 -16.34 -10.97
N ILE A 106 -5.60 -17.59 -10.94
CA ILE A 106 -4.89 -18.20 -9.81
C ILE A 106 -3.58 -18.77 -10.29
N GLY A 107 -2.51 -18.18 -9.89
CA GLY A 107 -1.19 -18.61 -10.31
C GLY A 107 -1.05 -18.48 -11.82
N TYR A 108 -0.67 -19.57 -12.44
CA TYR A 108 -0.45 -19.66 -13.89
C TYR A 108 -1.68 -20.13 -14.67
N GLY A 109 -2.88 -20.00 -14.09
CA GLY A 109 -4.14 -20.45 -14.73
C GLY A 109 -5.34 -19.63 -14.30
N ALA A 110 -6.44 -19.77 -15.02
CA ALA A 110 -7.72 -19.13 -14.73
C ALA A 110 -8.74 -20.19 -14.29
N VAL A 111 -9.52 -19.89 -13.25
CA VAL A 111 -10.51 -20.80 -12.65
C VAL A 111 -11.80 -20.01 -12.40
N LYS A 112 -12.95 -20.65 -12.49
CA LYS A 112 -14.21 -20.02 -12.11
C LYS A 112 -14.21 -19.67 -10.61
N LYS A 113 -14.73 -18.51 -10.24
CA LYS A 113 -14.85 -18.06 -8.84
C LYS A 113 -15.63 -19.05 -7.99
N GLY A 114 -16.64 -19.71 -8.57
CA GLY A 114 -17.40 -20.79 -7.94
C GLY A 114 -16.57 -22.00 -7.54
N ASP A 115 -15.48 -22.30 -8.25
CA ASP A 115 -14.60 -23.46 -8.02
C ASP A 115 -13.50 -23.20 -6.98
N LEU A 116 -13.39 -21.97 -6.47
CA LEU A 116 -12.37 -21.62 -5.47
C LEU A 116 -12.57 -22.38 -4.17
N THR A 117 -11.52 -23.02 -3.69
CA THR A 117 -11.46 -23.70 -2.38
C THR A 117 -10.70 -22.90 -1.33
N SER A 118 -9.98 -21.86 -1.75
CA SER A 118 -9.08 -21.04 -0.95
C SER A 118 -9.61 -19.62 -0.76
N SER A 119 -9.00 -18.85 0.16
CA SER A 119 -9.37 -17.46 0.48
C SER A 119 -8.76 -16.50 -0.54
N ILE A 120 -9.56 -16.07 -1.50
CA ILE A 120 -9.16 -15.11 -2.53
C ILE A 120 -10.16 -13.97 -2.57
N ALA A 121 -9.67 -12.74 -2.41
CA ALA A 121 -10.45 -11.54 -2.63
C ALA A 121 -10.07 -10.92 -3.99
N ALA A 122 -11.05 -10.50 -4.76
CA ALA A 122 -10.84 -9.87 -6.07
C ALA A 122 -11.54 -8.51 -6.13
N ILE A 123 -10.86 -7.52 -6.71
CA ILE A 123 -11.39 -6.19 -7.01
C ILE A 123 -11.23 -5.93 -8.50
N LYS A 124 -12.27 -5.40 -9.13
CA LYS A 124 -12.24 -5.00 -10.53
C LYS A 124 -11.51 -3.69 -10.73
N GLY A 125 -10.84 -3.52 -11.87
CA GLY A 125 -10.13 -2.29 -12.20
C GLY A 125 -11.02 -1.03 -12.17
N GLU A 126 -12.30 -1.17 -12.49
CA GLU A 126 -13.25 -0.05 -12.44
C GLU A 126 -13.45 0.50 -11.01
N GLU A 127 -13.37 -0.35 -9.99
CA GLU A 127 -13.46 0.06 -8.58
C GLU A 127 -12.15 0.72 -8.10
N LEU A 128 -11.00 0.39 -8.72
CA LEU A 128 -9.72 1.00 -8.41
C LEU A 128 -9.59 2.41 -8.96
N LYS A 129 -10.16 2.68 -10.13
CA LYS A 129 -10.11 3.99 -10.80
C LYS A 129 -10.85 5.11 -10.05
N THR A 130 -11.66 4.77 -9.07
CA THR A 130 -12.43 5.75 -8.29
C THR A 130 -11.53 6.69 -7.48
N MET A 131 -10.32 6.25 -7.13
CA MET A 131 -9.30 7.06 -6.43
C MET A 131 -8.14 7.33 -7.39
N SER A 132 -7.90 8.59 -7.75
CA SER A 132 -6.70 8.97 -8.49
C SER A 132 -5.54 9.09 -7.50
N THR A 133 -4.71 8.07 -7.45
CA THR A 133 -3.53 8.01 -6.58
C THR A 133 -2.30 7.56 -7.36
N GLY A 134 -1.12 7.97 -6.91
CA GLY A 134 0.13 7.54 -7.54
C GLY A 134 0.41 6.04 -7.44
N ASN A 135 -0.15 5.36 -6.42
CA ASN A 135 0.00 3.93 -6.19
C ASN A 135 -1.37 3.25 -6.03
N ALA A 136 -1.64 2.26 -6.86
CA ALA A 136 -2.93 1.54 -6.88
C ALA A 136 -3.26 0.82 -5.57
N MET A 137 -2.28 0.53 -4.70
CA MET A 137 -2.50 -0.11 -3.40
C MET A 137 -3.32 0.76 -2.45
N ASN A 138 -3.23 2.09 -2.54
CA ASN A 138 -4.05 2.98 -1.74
C ASN A 138 -5.56 2.79 -1.98
N SER A 139 -5.92 2.35 -3.19
CA SER A 139 -7.33 2.06 -3.54
C SER A 139 -7.89 0.76 -2.96
N LEU A 140 -7.04 -0.10 -2.37
CA LEU A 140 -7.47 -1.36 -1.73
C LEU A 140 -7.96 -1.17 -0.30
N GLN A 141 -7.56 -0.07 0.36
CA GLN A 141 -7.85 0.17 1.76
C GLN A 141 -9.36 0.17 2.05
N GLY A 142 -9.78 -0.66 3.01
CA GLY A 142 -11.20 -0.81 3.39
C GLY A 142 -12.07 -1.62 2.41
N LYS A 143 -11.56 -1.98 1.23
CA LYS A 143 -12.31 -2.76 0.23
C LYS A 143 -12.11 -4.27 0.38
N ILE A 144 -11.02 -4.69 1.00
CA ILE A 144 -10.71 -6.11 1.24
C ILE A 144 -10.49 -6.32 2.74
N ASN A 145 -11.22 -7.25 3.33
CA ASN A 145 -11.02 -7.70 4.71
C ASN A 145 -9.65 -8.37 4.88
N GLY A 146 -9.03 -8.23 6.06
CA GLY A 146 -7.72 -8.80 6.38
C GLY A 146 -6.54 -8.15 5.64
N VAL A 147 -6.75 -7.05 4.91
CA VAL A 147 -5.71 -6.28 4.23
C VAL A 147 -5.62 -4.89 4.85
N GLN A 148 -4.53 -4.64 5.55
CA GLN A 148 -4.18 -3.34 6.10
C GLN A 148 -3.26 -2.60 5.12
N VAL A 149 -3.64 -1.39 4.73
CA VAL A 149 -2.82 -0.51 3.91
C VAL A 149 -2.53 0.74 4.72
N GLN A 150 -1.27 1.04 4.94
CA GLN A 150 -0.81 2.25 5.64
C GLN A 150 -0.07 3.14 4.65
N SER A 151 -0.53 4.37 4.46
CA SER A 151 0.05 5.31 3.52
C SER A 151 0.54 6.56 4.24
N SER A 152 1.70 7.07 3.83
CA SER A 152 2.09 8.45 4.03
C SER A 152 1.71 9.26 2.80
N GLY A 153 1.28 10.51 2.97
CA GLY A 153 0.74 11.32 1.88
C GLY A 153 1.78 11.97 0.96
N GLY A 154 3.06 11.72 1.16
CA GLY A 154 4.14 12.34 0.39
C GLY A 154 4.13 11.98 -1.10
N PRO A 155 4.69 12.85 -1.98
CA PRO A 155 4.78 12.59 -3.40
C PRO A 155 5.53 11.27 -3.71
N GLY A 156 4.90 10.39 -4.50
CA GLY A 156 5.48 9.10 -4.87
C GLY A 156 5.63 8.08 -3.73
N ALA A 157 5.03 8.31 -2.58
CA ALA A 157 5.10 7.42 -1.43
C ALA A 157 4.57 6.02 -1.75
N THR A 158 5.27 4.99 -1.27
CA THR A 158 4.85 3.59 -1.39
C THR A 158 4.18 3.15 -0.09
N PRO A 159 2.89 2.77 -0.12
CA PRO A 159 2.19 2.31 1.06
C PRO A 159 2.73 0.97 1.56
N ARG A 160 2.66 0.75 2.88
CA ARG A 160 2.86 -0.56 3.49
C ARG A 160 1.57 -1.36 3.37
N VAL A 161 1.69 -2.61 2.97
CA VAL A 161 0.55 -3.55 2.91
C VAL A 161 0.85 -4.75 3.79
N ILE A 162 -0.06 -5.08 4.70
CA ILE A 162 0.01 -6.25 5.58
C ILE A 162 -1.25 -7.10 5.35
N ILE A 163 -1.06 -8.40 5.09
CA ILE A 163 -2.15 -9.34 4.85
C ILE A 163 -2.23 -10.33 6.02
N ARG A 164 -3.37 -10.34 6.74
CA ARG A 164 -3.64 -11.24 7.88
C ARG A 164 -2.60 -11.11 9.00
N GLY A 165 -2.20 -9.86 9.30
CA GLY A 165 -1.24 -9.54 10.35
C GLY A 165 0.19 -9.92 10.03
N VAL A 166 1.04 -9.88 11.04
CA VAL A 166 2.49 -10.12 10.93
C VAL A 166 2.80 -11.54 11.36
N SER A 167 3.31 -12.35 10.44
CA SER A 167 3.75 -13.72 10.72
C SER A 167 5.27 -13.89 10.73
N THR A 168 6.02 -12.83 10.39
CA THR A 168 7.50 -12.81 10.44
C THR A 168 7.98 -11.38 10.69
N VAL A 169 9.07 -11.22 11.41
CA VAL A 169 9.76 -9.92 11.54
C VAL A 169 10.64 -9.63 10.33
N ASN A 170 10.88 -10.62 9.49
CA ASN A 170 11.76 -10.56 8.35
C ASN A 170 10.94 -10.34 7.07
N ALA A 171 10.85 -9.10 6.60
CA ALA A 171 10.10 -8.66 5.40
C ALA A 171 8.64 -9.11 5.39
N ALA A 172 7.78 -8.36 6.06
CA ALA A 172 6.34 -8.63 6.17
C ALA A 172 5.51 -8.21 4.93
N ASP A 173 6.14 -7.64 3.89
CA ASP A 173 5.45 -7.20 2.67
C ASP A 173 4.97 -8.39 1.82
N PRO A 174 3.79 -8.30 1.19
CA PRO A 174 3.30 -9.34 0.28
C PRO A 174 4.10 -9.36 -1.04
N LEU A 175 4.01 -10.47 -1.75
CA LEU A 175 4.54 -10.59 -3.11
C LEU A 175 3.60 -9.91 -4.11
N TYR A 176 4.11 -9.02 -4.94
CA TYR A 176 3.37 -8.44 -6.06
C TYR A 176 3.72 -9.18 -7.36
N VAL A 177 2.68 -9.54 -8.12
CA VAL A 177 2.82 -10.24 -9.40
C VAL A 177 1.99 -9.51 -10.45
N VAL A 178 2.64 -9.03 -11.52
CA VAL A 178 1.98 -8.33 -12.63
C VAL A 178 2.05 -9.20 -13.88
N ASP A 179 0.89 -9.61 -14.40
CA ASP A 179 0.75 -10.49 -15.57
C ASP A 179 1.67 -11.75 -15.52
N GLY A 180 1.83 -12.30 -14.30
CA GLY A 180 2.66 -13.49 -14.04
C GLY A 180 4.13 -13.21 -13.73
N MET A 181 4.60 -11.95 -13.83
CA MET A 181 5.95 -11.55 -13.41
C MET A 181 5.96 -11.07 -11.97
N PRO A 182 6.73 -11.69 -11.07
CA PRO A 182 7.01 -11.16 -9.75
C PRO A 182 7.76 -9.83 -9.84
N VAL A 183 7.26 -8.80 -9.14
CA VAL A 183 7.85 -7.46 -9.08
C VAL A 183 8.10 -7.08 -7.63
N GLY A 184 8.95 -6.09 -7.38
CA GLY A 184 9.15 -5.56 -6.04
C GLY A 184 7.88 -4.86 -5.52
N ARG A 185 7.89 -4.49 -4.25
CA ARG A 185 6.74 -3.84 -3.57
C ARG A 185 6.32 -2.49 -4.16
N ASN A 186 7.20 -1.82 -4.88
CA ASN A 186 6.87 -0.57 -5.55
C ASN A 186 6.24 -0.85 -6.92
N ILE A 187 4.92 -0.67 -7.02
CA ILE A 187 4.15 -0.77 -8.26
C ILE A 187 3.69 0.59 -8.78
N ASN A 188 4.34 1.69 -8.37
CA ASN A 188 4.02 3.05 -8.83
C ASN A 188 4.05 3.16 -10.37
N PHE A 189 4.80 2.29 -11.04
CA PHE A 189 4.89 2.24 -12.51
C PHE A 189 3.59 1.83 -13.21
N LEU A 190 2.62 1.25 -12.52
CA LEU A 190 1.33 0.91 -13.13
C LEU A 190 0.38 2.10 -13.03
N ASP A 191 -0.28 2.40 -14.16
CA ASP A 191 -1.45 3.27 -14.14
C ASP A 191 -2.69 2.46 -13.73
N GLN A 192 -3.50 3.01 -12.83
CA GLN A 192 -4.73 2.35 -12.36
C GLN A 192 -5.71 2.08 -13.51
N ASN A 193 -5.70 2.93 -14.55
CA ASN A 193 -6.53 2.77 -15.73
C ASN A 193 -6.16 1.53 -16.55
N ASP A 194 -4.94 1.02 -16.42
CA ASP A 194 -4.45 -0.16 -17.13
C ASP A 194 -4.76 -1.47 -16.41
N ILE A 195 -5.23 -1.42 -15.16
CA ILE A 195 -5.57 -2.60 -14.36
C ILE A 195 -6.96 -3.12 -14.75
N GLU A 196 -7.06 -4.40 -15.10
CA GLU A 196 -8.34 -5.12 -15.30
C GLU A 196 -8.88 -5.64 -13.97
N SER A 197 -7.99 -6.22 -13.13
CA SER A 197 -8.37 -6.72 -11.79
C SER A 197 -7.15 -6.85 -10.89
N MET A 198 -7.39 -6.76 -9.58
CA MET A 198 -6.45 -7.16 -8.55
C MET A 198 -7.05 -8.28 -7.71
N GLN A 199 -6.22 -9.26 -7.36
CA GLN A 199 -6.61 -10.38 -6.52
C GLN A 199 -5.61 -10.52 -5.38
N VAL A 200 -6.13 -10.72 -4.18
CA VAL A 200 -5.31 -10.92 -2.98
C VAL A 200 -5.46 -12.37 -2.54
N LEU A 201 -4.37 -13.12 -2.64
CA LEU A 201 -4.26 -14.49 -2.15
C LEU A 201 -3.81 -14.41 -0.70
N LYS A 202 -4.74 -14.69 0.24
CA LYS A 202 -4.53 -14.45 1.66
C LYS A 202 -4.02 -15.67 2.41
N ASP A 203 -4.32 -16.87 1.92
CA ASP A 203 -3.92 -18.13 2.54
C ASP A 203 -2.81 -18.87 1.77
N ALA A 204 -2.10 -19.76 2.46
CA ALA A 204 -1.03 -20.53 1.87
C ALA A 204 -1.52 -21.50 0.79
N SER A 205 -2.78 -21.95 0.80
CA SER A 205 -3.29 -22.88 -0.20
C SER A 205 -3.45 -22.22 -1.58
N ALA A 206 -3.79 -20.93 -1.61
CA ALA A 206 -3.80 -20.12 -2.82
C ALA A 206 -2.40 -19.66 -3.22
N ALA A 207 -1.59 -19.27 -2.22
CA ALA A 207 -0.30 -18.63 -2.41
C ALA A 207 0.85 -19.60 -2.71
N ALA A 208 0.74 -20.90 -2.35
CA ALA A 208 1.80 -21.91 -2.49
C ALA A 208 2.34 -22.05 -3.91
N ILE A 209 1.52 -21.76 -4.93
CA ILE A 209 1.94 -21.82 -6.33
C ILE A 209 3.02 -20.76 -6.66
N TYR A 210 3.09 -19.68 -5.90
CA TYR A 210 4.11 -18.63 -5.99
C TYR A 210 5.31 -18.88 -5.06
N GLY A 211 5.24 -19.92 -4.21
CA GLY A 211 6.36 -20.46 -3.43
C GLY A 211 6.82 -19.55 -2.31
N THR A 212 8.13 -19.46 -2.17
CA THR A 212 8.83 -18.96 -1.01
C THR A 212 8.66 -17.47 -0.72
N ARG A 213 8.26 -16.67 -1.69
CA ARG A 213 8.02 -15.23 -1.49
C ARG A 213 6.58 -14.89 -1.14
N ALA A 214 5.73 -15.93 -1.08
CA ALA A 214 4.31 -15.81 -0.82
C ALA A 214 3.92 -15.96 0.67
N SER A 215 4.89 -16.05 1.59
CA SER A 215 4.67 -16.23 3.03
C SER A 215 3.77 -15.16 3.66
N ASN A 216 3.82 -13.93 3.12
CA ASN A 216 3.02 -12.80 3.59
C ASN A 216 1.79 -12.52 2.70
N GLY A 217 1.41 -13.49 1.84
CA GLY A 217 0.36 -13.35 0.85
C GLY A 217 0.85 -12.84 -0.50
N VAL A 218 -0.04 -12.86 -1.50
CA VAL A 218 0.27 -12.45 -2.88
C VAL A 218 -0.79 -11.49 -3.38
N ILE A 219 -0.36 -10.43 -4.03
CA ILE A 219 -1.23 -9.51 -4.76
C ILE A 219 -1.00 -9.71 -6.26
N LEU A 220 -1.99 -10.31 -6.92
CA LEU A 220 -1.98 -10.53 -8.35
C LEU A 220 -2.62 -9.36 -9.05
N ILE A 221 -1.93 -8.78 -10.01
CA ILE A 221 -2.40 -7.67 -10.81
C ILE A 221 -2.49 -8.15 -12.26
N THR A 222 -3.70 -8.16 -12.79
CA THR A 222 -3.96 -8.46 -14.19
C THR A 222 -4.22 -7.16 -14.92
N THR A 223 -3.49 -6.90 -15.97
CA THR A 223 -3.66 -5.69 -16.77
C THR A 223 -4.62 -5.92 -17.94
N LYS A 224 -5.21 -4.85 -18.46
CA LYS A 224 -6.16 -4.89 -19.58
C LYS A 224 -5.51 -5.44 -20.84
N LYS A 225 -6.23 -6.34 -21.52
CA LYS A 225 -5.80 -6.95 -22.78
C LYS A 225 -6.77 -6.64 -23.90
N GLY A 226 -6.32 -6.77 -25.13
CA GLY A 226 -7.17 -6.65 -26.31
C GLY A 226 -8.30 -7.68 -26.30
N LYS A 227 -9.47 -7.28 -26.74
CA LYS A 227 -10.64 -8.17 -26.93
C LYS A 227 -11.07 -8.09 -28.38
N LYS A 228 -11.63 -9.20 -28.92
CA LYS A 228 -12.19 -9.20 -30.27
C LYS A 228 -13.34 -8.19 -30.36
N GLY A 229 -13.34 -7.39 -31.41
CA GLY A 229 -14.31 -6.35 -31.70
C GLY A 229 -13.65 -5.10 -32.25
N ASP A 230 -14.49 -4.08 -32.51
CA ASP A 230 -14.04 -2.78 -32.97
C ASP A 230 -13.09 -2.11 -31.97
N THR A 231 -12.22 -1.27 -32.48
CA THR A 231 -11.31 -0.51 -31.64
C THR A 231 -12.06 0.44 -30.73
N LYS A 232 -11.85 0.32 -29.43
CA LYS A 232 -12.38 1.23 -28.41
C LYS A 232 -11.30 2.18 -27.97
N PHE A 233 -11.64 3.44 -27.90
CA PHE A 233 -10.79 4.49 -27.36
C PHE A 233 -11.33 4.94 -26.00
N SER A 234 -10.43 5.18 -25.06
CA SER A 234 -10.76 5.72 -23.73
C SER A 234 -9.75 6.80 -23.36
N PHE A 235 -10.26 7.96 -23.01
CA PHE A 235 -9.48 9.04 -22.42
C PHE A 235 -10.00 9.33 -21.02
N SER A 236 -9.10 9.30 -20.04
CA SER A 236 -9.36 9.65 -18.64
C SER A 236 -8.45 10.79 -18.23
N ALA A 237 -9.02 11.84 -17.69
CA ALA A 237 -8.28 12.95 -17.10
C ALA A 237 -8.83 13.24 -15.71
N SER A 238 -7.95 13.49 -14.77
CA SER A 238 -8.31 14.05 -13.46
C SER A 238 -7.28 15.08 -13.05
N ALA A 239 -7.75 16.21 -12.51
CA ALA A 239 -6.90 17.26 -11.98
C ALA A 239 -7.56 17.88 -10.76
N GLY A 240 -6.74 18.32 -9.81
CA GLY A 240 -7.22 18.92 -8.59
C GLY A 240 -6.08 19.35 -7.67
N PHE A 241 -6.39 19.49 -6.41
CA PHE A 241 -5.45 19.99 -5.42
C PHE A 241 -5.51 19.21 -4.13
N GLN A 242 -4.39 19.21 -3.45
CA GLN A 242 -4.17 18.61 -2.14
C GLN A 242 -3.97 19.72 -1.10
N THR A 243 -4.42 19.47 0.13
CA THR A 243 -4.21 20.37 1.26
C THR A 243 -3.82 19.58 2.51
N LEU A 244 -2.96 20.14 3.32
CA LEU A 244 -2.69 19.65 4.68
C LEU A 244 -3.40 20.54 5.70
N GLN A 245 -3.78 19.97 6.82
CA GLN A 245 -4.29 20.73 7.94
C GLN A 245 -3.10 21.28 8.73
N GLN A 246 -3.03 22.58 8.87
CA GLN A 246 -2.04 23.24 9.72
C GLN A 246 -2.34 22.93 11.19
N PRO A 247 -1.38 22.44 11.98
CA PRO A 247 -1.52 22.37 13.43
C PRO A 247 -1.54 23.77 14.03
N ASP A 248 -2.24 23.93 15.13
CA ASP A 248 -2.31 25.20 15.83
C ASP A 248 -1.06 25.38 16.72
N MET A 249 -0.06 26.06 16.17
CA MET A 249 1.22 26.32 16.84
C MET A 249 1.20 27.70 17.51
N ALA A 250 1.96 27.84 18.60
CA ALA A 250 2.07 29.09 19.31
C ALA A 250 2.68 30.18 18.42
N LYS A 251 2.12 31.38 18.52
CA LYS A 251 2.69 32.60 17.93
C LYS A 251 3.85 33.14 18.79
N ALA A 252 4.63 34.09 18.28
CA ALA A 252 5.82 34.56 18.95
C ALA A 252 5.55 35.03 20.39
N SER A 253 4.48 35.79 20.62
CA SER A 253 4.12 36.30 21.97
C SER A 253 3.76 35.17 22.94
N GLU A 254 3.02 34.16 22.50
CA GLU A 254 2.66 33.00 23.32
C GLU A 254 3.87 32.10 23.57
N TYR A 255 4.68 31.86 22.53
CA TYR A 255 5.93 31.11 22.64
C TYR A 255 6.85 31.72 23.69
N GLU A 256 7.11 33.06 23.65
CA GLU A 256 7.93 33.74 24.65
C GLU A 256 7.36 33.59 26.06
N TYR A 257 6.04 33.67 26.18
CA TYR A 257 5.39 33.50 27.48
C TYR A 257 5.66 32.10 28.04
N VAL A 258 5.53 31.08 27.20
CA VAL A 258 5.84 29.68 27.57
C VAL A 258 7.30 29.50 27.93
N GLN A 259 8.23 30.09 27.15
CA GLN A 259 9.66 30.01 27.45
C GLN A 259 10.00 30.71 28.79
N ARG A 260 9.46 31.90 29.06
CA ARG A 260 9.62 32.59 30.35
C ARG A 260 9.05 31.74 31.51
N ALA A 261 7.88 31.14 31.34
CA ALA A 261 7.28 30.28 32.37
C ALA A 261 8.18 29.07 32.70
N ARG A 262 8.83 28.48 31.72
CA ARG A 262 9.80 27.37 31.94
C ARG A 262 10.94 27.79 32.84
N TYR A 263 11.56 29.00 32.63
CA TYR A 263 12.65 29.51 33.42
C TYR A 263 12.19 29.94 34.83
N ILE A 264 11.01 30.54 34.95
CA ILE A 264 10.43 30.95 36.24
C ILE A 264 10.13 29.71 37.13
N ASN A 265 9.66 28.62 36.55
CA ASN A 265 9.36 27.40 37.30
C ASN A 265 10.60 26.67 37.84
N ASP A 266 11.79 27.06 37.37
CA ASP A 266 13.09 26.54 37.85
C ASP A 266 13.91 27.66 38.51
N ASP A 267 13.69 27.96 39.79
CA ASP A 267 14.23 29.05 40.57
C ASP A 267 15.76 29.30 40.47
N SER A 268 16.51 28.41 39.88
CA SER A 268 17.96 28.45 39.75
C SER A 268 18.46 28.99 38.42
N MET A 269 17.60 29.42 37.52
CA MET A 269 17.99 29.81 36.17
C MET A 269 18.21 31.32 36.03
N PRO A 270 19.24 31.74 35.27
CA PRO A 270 19.32 33.12 34.84
C PRO A 270 18.05 33.42 34.01
N ALA A 271 17.56 34.66 34.13
CA ALA A 271 16.37 35.06 33.41
C ALA A 271 16.49 34.72 31.92
N TYR A 272 15.42 34.27 31.33
CA TYR A 272 15.31 33.98 29.87
C TYR A 272 15.89 35.19 29.09
N SER A 273 16.98 34.93 28.36
CA SER A 273 17.71 35.94 27.60
C SER A 273 17.19 36.09 26.17
N GLY A 274 16.03 35.54 25.85
CA GLY A 274 15.40 35.66 24.54
C GLY A 274 15.28 37.12 24.14
N LYS A 275 15.53 37.43 22.87
CA LYS A 275 15.51 38.81 22.39
C LYS A 275 14.16 39.45 22.73
N ALA A 276 14.19 40.38 23.70
CA ALA A 276 13.00 41.05 24.24
C ALA A 276 12.34 42.03 23.25
N ASN A 277 12.77 42.11 22.02
CA ASN A 277 12.29 43.02 21.00
C ASN A 277 11.54 42.28 19.90
N ILE A 278 10.46 41.56 20.26
CA ILE A 278 9.52 41.16 19.26
C ILE A 278 8.73 42.38 18.85
N THR A 279 9.02 42.90 17.67
CA THR A 279 8.30 44.03 17.07
C THR A 279 6.96 43.54 16.52
N ASP A 280 6.78 42.22 16.32
CA ASP A 280 5.58 41.56 15.84
C ASP A 280 5.14 40.44 16.79
N ALA A 281 3.96 40.57 17.39
CA ALA A 281 3.39 39.60 18.31
C ALA A 281 3.03 38.27 17.63
N GLU A 282 2.81 38.27 16.31
CA GLU A 282 2.52 37.06 15.51
C GLU A 282 3.82 36.27 15.26
N GLY A 283 4.91 36.96 14.91
CA GLY A 283 6.20 36.35 14.54
C GLY A 283 6.17 35.63 13.19
N THR A 284 7.10 34.70 13.00
CA THR A 284 7.23 33.93 11.77
C THR A 284 6.31 32.71 11.78
N ASP A 285 5.36 32.69 10.86
CA ASP A 285 4.55 31.50 10.57
C ASP A 285 5.33 30.53 9.67
N TRP A 286 6.09 29.64 10.29
CA TRP A 286 6.96 28.68 9.57
C TRP A 286 6.18 27.73 8.65
N TRP A 287 4.93 27.42 8.97
CA TRP A 287 4.06 26.64 8.09
C TRP A 287 3.81 27.37 6.76
N LYS A 288 3.43 28.64 6.83
CA LYS A 288 3.16 29.47 5.65
C LYS A 288 4.45 29.75 4.85
N GLU A 289 5.61 29.89 5.53
CA GLU A 289 6.89 30.12 4.87
C GLU A 289 7.41 28.89 4.13
N THR A 290 7.02 27.68 4.53
CA THR A 290 7.55 26.43 3.99
C THR A 290 6.55 25.64 3.15
N LEU A 291 5.24 25.73 3.46
CA LEU A 291 4.22 24.94 2.77
C LEU A 291 3.29 25.80 1.91
N ASN A 292 2.83 25.22 0.82
CA ASN A 292 1.77 25.76 -0.01
C ASN A 292 0.41 25.46 0.62
N LYS A 293 -0.53 26.39 0.51
CA LYS A 293 -1.92 26.15 0.91
C LYS A 293 -2.54 24.99 0.12
N THR A 294 -2.15 24.86 -1.14
CA THR A 294 -2.61 23.82 -2.07
C THR A 294 -1.45 23.34 -2.93
N ALA A 295 -1.38 22.03 -3.16
CA ALA A 295 -0.45 21.41 -4.11
C ALA A 295 -1.23 20.73 -5.25
N LEU A 296 -0.75 20.85 -6.47
CA LEU A 296 -1.40 20.31 -7.66
C LEU A 296 -1.22 18.78 -7.72
N ILE A 297 -2.28 18.09 -8.13
CA ILE A 297 -2.24 16.69 -8.49
C ILE A 297 -3.05 16.47 -9.77
N HIS A 298 -2.49 15.72 -10.71
CA HIS A 298 -3.17 15.45 -11.99
C HIS A 298 -2.75 14.11 -12.58
N ASN A 299 -3.70 13.49 -13.32
CA ASN A 299 -3.52 12.21 -13.98
C ASN A 299 -4.22 12.23 -15.34
N TYR A 300 -3.51 11.82 -16.39
CA TYR A 300 -4.03 11.72 -17.75
C TYR A 300 -3.70 10.33 -18.29
N ASN A 301 -4.69 9.66 -18.87
CA ASN A 301 -4.51 8.34 -19.49
C ASN A 301 -5.29 8.29 -20.80
N LEU A 302 -4.62 7.90 -21.86
CA LEU A 302 -5.20 7.61 -23.16
C LEU A 302 -4.98 6.13 -23.45
N SER A 303 -6.04 5.40 -23.77
CA SER A 303 -5.93 3.99 -24.10
C SER A 303 -6.79 3.63 -25.31
N PHE A 304 -6.36 2.61 -26.05
CA PHE A 304 -7.12 2.00 -27.11
C PHE A 304 -6.94 0.49 -27.09
N SER A 305 -8.01 -0.24 -27.41
CA SER A 305 -7.99 -1.70 -27.44
C SER A 305 -8.96 -2.23 -28.47
N GLY A 306 -8.63 -3.34 -29.07
CA GLY A 306 -9.48 -3.99 -30.06
C GLY A 306 -8.86 -5.30 -30.54
N GLY A 307 -9.41 -5.84 -31.64
CA GLY A 307 -8.80 -7.00 -32.25
C GLY A 307 -9.71 -7.82 -33.12
N THR A 308 -9.07 -8.71 -33.84
CA THR A 308 -9.68 -9.72 -34.71
C THR A 308 -9.52 -11.11 -34.09
N ASP A 309 -9.98 -12.16 -34.78
CA ASP A 309 -9.70 -13.54 -34.37
C ASP A 309 -8.19 -13.90 -34.34
N LYS A 310 -7.41 -13.19 -35.15
CA LYS A 310 -5.96 -13.45 -35.27
C LYS A 310 -5.10 -12.52 -34.42
N PHE A 311 -5.50 -11.29 -34.22
CA PHE A 311 -4.66 -10.28 -33.57
C PHE A 311 -5.48 -9.48 -32.56
N LEU A 312 -5.09 -9.56 -31.29
CA LEU A 312 -5.65 -8.78 -30.19
C LEU A 312 -4.60 -7.78 -29.72
N TYR A 313 -5.03 -6.56 -29.43
CA TYR A 313 -4.13 -5.50 -28.98
C TYR A 313 -4.76 -4.57 -27.96
N SER A 314 -3.96 -4.06 -27.08
CA SER A 314 -4.28 -2.97 -26.16
C SER A 314 -3.04 -2.09 -25.99
N ALA A 315 -3.21 -0.78 -26.05
CA ALA A 315 -2.13 0.14 -25.73
C ALA A 315 -2.66 1.31 -24.91
N SER A 316 -1.80 1.85 -24.05
CA SER A 316 -2.09 3.04 -23.24
C SER A 316 -0.85 3.91 -23.07
N ILE A 317 -1.09 5.19 -22.85
CA ILE A 317 -0.08 6.18 -22.43
C ILE A 317 -0.68 6.94 -21.27
N GLY A 318 0.08 7.02 -20.17
CA GLY A 318 -0.31 7.69 -18.94
C GLY A 318 0.73 8.70 -18.48
N TYR A 319 0.26 9.80 -17.91
CA TYR A 319 1.07 10.77 -17.19
C TYR A 319 0.41 11.08 -15.85
N PHE A 320 1.20 11.06 -14.79
CA PHE A 320 0.78 11.42 -13.44
C PHE A 320 1.77 12.43 -12.87
N GLY A 321 1.26 13.50 -12.27
CA GLY A 321 2.04 14.51 -11.58
C GLY A 321 1.45 14.81 -10.21
N GLN A 322 2.32 14.95 -9.22
CA GLN A 322 1.99 15.32 -7.85
C GLN A 322 3.05 16.27 -7.32
N ASP A 323 2.63 17.50 -7.02
CA ASP A 323 3.47 18.47 -6.34
C ASP A 323 3.51 18.16 -4.84
N SER A 324 4.62 18.48 -4.20
CA SER A 324 4.73 18.48 -2.75
C SER A 324 3.87 19.59 -2.13
N GLN A 325 3.42 19.37 -0.90
CA GLN A 325 2.84 20.48 -0.11
C GLN A 325 3.91 21.51 0.30
N TYR A 326 5.19 21.13 0.38
CA TYR A 326 6.27 22.11 0.53
C TYR A 326 6.37 22.98 -0.72
N LYS A 327 6.93 24.19 -0.57
CA LYS A 327 7.16 25.13 -1.70
C LYS A 327 8.14 24.58 -2.75
N THR A 328 8.82 23.48 -2.42
CA THR A 328 9.70 22.73 -3.33
C THR A 328 9.25 21.26 -3.41
N GLY A 329 9.69 20.59 -4.46
CA GLY A 329 9.51 19.16 -4.63
C GLY A 329 8.28 18.75 -5.43
N ASN A 330 8.49 17.76 -6.27
CA ASN A 330 7.44 17.11 -7.03
C ASN A 330 7.81 15.66 -7.36
N TRP A 331 6.82 14.92 -7.79
CA TRP A 331 6.97 13.61 -8.38
C TRP A 331 6.15 13.51 -9.65
N GLN A 332 6.77 13.01 -10.70
CA GLN A 332 6.16 12.82 -12.01
C GLN A 332 6.41 11.40 -12.52
N LYS A 333 5.45 10.89 -13.27
CA LYS A 333 5.50 9.56 -13.85
C LYS A 333 4.93 9.56 -15.25
N PHE A 334 5.69 9.01 -16.21
CA PHE A 334 5.24 8.69 -17.56
C PHE A 334 5.23 7.17 -17.72
N THR A 335 4.13 6.63 -18.18
CA THR A 335 3.96 5.20 -18.42
C THR A 335 3.41 4.98 -19.82
N ALA A 336 3.90 3.95 -20.49
CA ALA A 336 3.24 3.43 -21.67
C ALA A 336 3.08 1.93 -21.50
N ARG A 337 2.03 1.38 -22.08
CA ARG A 337 1.78 -0.05 -22.03
C ARG A 337 1.29 -0.54 -23.38
N PHE A 338 1.82 -1.69 -23.80
CA PHE A 338 1.43 -2.38 -25.01
C PHE A 338 1.20 -3.85 -24.69
N SER A 339 0.05 -4.37 -25.06
CA SER A 339 -0.29 -5.79 -24.96
C SER A 339 -0.75 -6.27 -26.32
N MET A 340 -0.09 -7.30 -26.82
CA MET A 340 -0.36 -7.88 -28.15
C MET A 340 -0.43 -9.39 -28.02
N GLU A 341 -1.43 -10.00 -28.63
CA GLU A 341 -1.54 -11.46 -28.81
C GLU A 341 -1.83 -11.78 -30.27
N TYR A 342 -1.07 -12.67 -30.84
CA TYR A 342 -1.25 -13.16 -32.20
C TYR A 342 -1.56 -14.67 -32.20
N ASN A 343 -2.70 -15.02 -32.78
CA ASN A 343 -3.14 -16.39 -32.95
C ASN A 343 -2.71 -16.88 -34.35
N PHE A 344 -1.57 -17.61 -34.41
CA PHE A 344 -1.06 -18.18 -35.67
C PHE A 344 -2.08 -19.13 -36.28
N ASN A 345 -2.65 -19.96 -35.43
CA ASN A 345 -3.72 -20.89 -35.76
C ASN A 345 -4.47 -21.27 -34.48
N LYS A 346 -5.33 -22.32 -34.53
CA LYS A 346 -6.10 -22.80 -33.36
C LYS A 346 -5.23 -23.47 -32.29
N ILE A 347 -3.97 -23.79 -32.60
CA ILE A 347 -3.07 -24.53 -31.73
C ILE A 347 -2.03 -23.61 -31.12
N VAL A 348 -1.48 -22.66 -31.87
CA VAL A 348 -0.33 -21.83 -31.45
C VAL A 348 -0.74 -20.37 -31.37
N LYS A 349 -0.44 -19.76 -30.24
CA LYS A 349 -0.52 -18.33 -30.02
C LYS A 349 0.72 -17.79 -29.31
N ALA A 350 1.09 -16.58 -29.62
CA ALA A 350 2.16 -15.87 -28.92
C ALA A 350 1.70 -14.46 -28.56
N GLY A 351 2.25 -13.92 -27.50
CA GLY A 351 1.93 -12.57 -27.07
C GLY A 351 3.05 -11.94 -26.28
N ILE A 352 2.91 -10.65 -26.06
CA ILE A 352 3.83 -9.85 -25.26
C ILE A 352 3.05 -8.76 -24.53
N ASP A 353 3.35 -8.61 -23.24
CA ASP A 353 3.01 -7.44 -22.46
C ASP A 353 4.29 -6.63 -22.24
N PHE A 354 4.28 -5.35 -22.54
CA PHE A 354 5.45 -4.47 -22.55
C PHE A 354 5.08 -3.12 -21.92
N THR A 355 5.74 -2.75 -20.82
CA THR A 355 5.44 -1.55 -20.05
C THR A 355 6.73 -0.78 -19.74
N PRO A 356 7.14 0.14 -20.59
CA PRO A 356 8.19 1.10 -20.28
C PRO A 356 7.65 2.19 -19.36
N LYS A 357 8.52 2.71 -18.50
CA LYS A 357 8.21 3.81 -17.58
C LYS A 357 9.38 4.78 -17.43
N TYR A 358 9.05 6.00 -17.07
CA TYR A 358 9.96 6.99 -16.54
C TYR A 358 9.33 7.64 -15.31
N GLU A 359 10.10 7.76 -14.22
CA GLU A 359 9.70 8.46 -13.00
C GLU A 359 10.78 9.46 -12.62
N ASN A 360 10.36 10.63 -12.13
CA ASN A 360 11.24 11.65 -11.62
C ASN A 360 10.75 12.14 -10.26
N TRP A 361 11.66 12.23 -9.29
CA TRP A 361 11.50 12.89 -8.00
C TRP A 361 12.48 14.05 -7.93
N LYS A 362 11.97 15.23 -7.69
CA LYS A 362 12.79 16.44 -7.57
C LYS A 362 12.52 17.11 -6.23
N ASP A 363 13.59 17.41 -5.50
CA ASP A 363 13.61 18.24 -4.28
C ASP A 363 12.46 17.96 -3.29
N THR A 364 12.23 16.69 -2.96
CA THR A 364 11.19 16.28 -2.00
C THR A 364 11.75 16.32 -0.57
N PRO A 365 11.46 17.37 0.22
CA PRO A 365 11.95 17.48 1.58
C PRO A 365 11.13 16.63 2.57
N ASP A 366 11.74 16.35 3.73
CA ASP A 366 11.07 15.80 4.91
C ASP A 366 11.37 16.72 6.11
N LEU A 367 10.64 17.81 6.22
CA LEU A 367 10.92 18.91 7.15
C LEU A 367 9.77 19.19 8.12
N LEU A 368 8.70 18.38 8.14
CA LEU A 368 7.50 18.69 8.94
C LEU A 368 7.83 18.88 10.42
N GLY A 369 8.68 18.00 10.96
CA GLY A 369 9.16 18.12 12.32
C GLY A 369 9.92 19.42 12.59
N ALA A 370 10.74 19.87 11.64
CA ALA A 370 11.46 21.15 11.76
C ALA A 370 10.53 22.36 11.61
N VAL A 371 9.56 22.30 10.70
CA VAL A 371 8.56 23.35 10.48
C VAL A 371 7.75 23.63 11.75
N MET A 372 7.33 22.56 12.43
CA MET A 372 6.56 22.67 13.68
C MET A 372 7.45 23.09 14.87
N ALA A 373 8.72 22.68 14.88
CA ALA A 373 9.63 22.91 15.98
C ALA A 373 10.31 24.29 15.96
N MET A 374 10.39 24.92 14.79
CA MET A 374 11.13 26.18 14.65
C MET A 374 10.46 27.29 15.43
N ASP A 375 11.25 28.02 16.23
CA ASP A 375 10.77 29.08 17.09
C ASP A 375 10.22 30.28 16.27
N PRO A 376 9.03 30.77 16.61
CA PRO A 376 8.36 31.83 15.83
C PRO A 376 8.98 33.24 16.05
N THR A 377 9.92 33.38 16.99
CA THR A 377 10.60 34.68 17.23
C THR A 377 11.76 34.90 16.26
N THR A 378 12.19 33.83 15.58
CA THR A 378 13.27 33.87 14.61
C THR A 378 12.72 34.30 13.24
N PRO A 379 13.24 35.34 12.58
CA PRO A 379 12.87 35.71 11.23
C PRO A 379 13.45 34.69 10.22
N VAL A 380 12.90 34.64 9.00
CA VAL A 380 13.41 33.73 7.95
C VAL A 380 14.84 34.09 7.56
N MET A 381 15.10 35.40 7.33
CA MET A 381 16.39 35.91 6.89
C MET A 381 17.01 36.78 7.97
N ARG A 382 18.35 36.86 8.00
CA ARG A 382 19.08 37.86 8.78
C ARG A 382 18.76 39.27 8.30
N PRO A 383 19.02 40.31 9.09
CA PRO A 383 18.98 41.69 8.63
C PRO A 383 19.89 41.91 7.41
N GLU A 384 19.45 42.69 6.41
CA GLU A 384 20.18 42.88 5.15
C GLU A 384 21.61 43.39 5.33
N ASN A 385 21.88 44.16 6.38
CA ASN A 385 23.23 44.66 6.71
C ASN A 385 24.18 43.56 7.23
N GLU A 386 23.68 42.33 7.47
CA GLU A 386 24.48 41.16 7.88
C GLU A 386 24.63 40.14 6.71
N TRP A 387 24.10 40.45 5.53
CA TRP A 387 24.16 39.54 4.40
C TRP A 387 25.59 39.42 3.84
N THR A 388 25.91 38.20 3.41
CA THR A 388 27.14 37.86 2.71
C THR A 388 26.85 37.58 1.23
N ASP A 389 27.89 37.47 0.43
CA ASP A 389 27.79 37.10 -1.00
C ASP A 389 27.27 35.63 -1.19
N ASN A 390 27.39 34.81 -0.16
CA ASN A 390 26.83 33.47 -0.17
C ASN A 390 25.38 33.52 0.32
N GLU A 391 24.41 33.39 -0.58
CA GLU A 391 22.99 33.47 -0.24
C GLU A 391 22.55 32.48 0.85
N TYR A 392 23.22 31.35 0.96
CA TYR A 392 22.92 30.29 1.94
C TYR A 392 23.31 30.68 3.38
N ASP A 393 24.14 31.72 3.56
CA ASP A 393 24.54 32.28 4.88
C ASP A 393 23.51 33.27 5.41
N ASN A 394 22.65 33.80 4.56
CA ASN A 394 21.76 34.93 4.87
C ASN A 394 20.48 34.51 5.62
N TYR A 395 20.28 33.22 5.86
CA TYR A 395 19.18 32.73 6.68
C TYR A 395 19.44 32.93 8.18
N SER A 396 18.36 33.19 8.91
CA SER A 396 18.45 33.27 10.39
C SER A 396 18.48 31.88 11.00
N ARG A 397 19.13 31.78 12.14
CA ARG A 397 19.15 30.62 13.02
C ARG A 397 18.42 30.90 14.32
N SER A 398 17.72 29.90 14.88
CA SER A 398 17.13 29.99 16.20
C SER A 398 18.21 30.11 17.27
N HIS A 399 18.06 31.08 18.18
CA HIS A 399 18.90 31.20 19.37
C HIS A 399 18.38 30.36 20.54
N ASN A 400 17.12 29.92 20.47
CA ASN A 400 16.41 29.23 21.53
C ASN A 400 16.45 27.72 21.37
N SER A 401 16.65 27.21 20.13
CA SER A 401 16.66 25.80 19.82
C SER A 401 17.78 25.43 18.85
N GLN A 402 18.02 24.11 18.70
CA GLN A 402 18.97 23.60 17.70
C GLN A 402 18.27 23.21 16.37
N VAL A 403 17.03 23.62 16.19
CA VAL A 403 16.28 23.37 14.97
C VAL A 403 16.82 24.21 13.84
N TRP A 404 17.18 23.58 12.75
CA TRP A 404 17.63 24.29 11.55
C TRP A 404 16.46 24.99 10.87
N ASN A 405 16.74 26.15 10.31
CA ASN A 405 15.77 26.93 9.56
C ASN A 405 15.19 26.11 8.39
N PRO A 406 13.89 25.81 8.41
CA PRO A 406 13.30 24.92 7.40
C PRO A 406 13.27 25.54 5.98
N VAL A 407 13.20 26.88 5.88
CA VAL A 407 13.30 27.58 4.58
C VAL A 407 14.71 27.48 4.04
N ALA A 408 15.74 27.67 4.89
CA ALA A 408 17.13 27.47 4.51
C ALA A 408 17.40 26.02 4.08
N SER A 409 16.84 25.07 4.82
CA SER A 409 16.97 23.65 4.49
C SER A 409 16.35 23.31 3.13
N MET A 410 15.22 23.93 2.76
CA MET A 410 14.64 23.80 1.43
C MET A 410 15.48 24.46 0.34
N ALA A 411 15.99 25.65 0.59
CA ALA A 411 16.83 26.38 -0.36
C ALA A 411 18.13 25.61 -0.68
N ARG A 412 18.68 24.91 0.33
CA ARG A 412 19.90 24.08 0.20
C ARG A 412 19.63 22.70 -0.38
N LEU A 413 18.36 22.34 -0.61
CA LEU A 413 17.98 21.04 -1.14
C LEU A 413 18.07 21.03 -2.66
N SER A 414 19.05 20.33 -3.22
CA SER A 414 19.16 20.06 -4.65
C SER A 414 19.33 18.55 -4.83
N LYS A 415 18.21 17.87 -5.04
CA LYS A 415 18.15 16.41 -5.23
C LYS A 415 17.27 16.08 -6.42
N ASN A 416 17.79 15.31 -7.35
CA ASN A 416 17.03 14.78 -8.47
C ASN A 416 17.19 13.28 -8.57
N THR A 417 16.09 12.57 -8.77
CA THR A 417 16.09 11.13 -8.99
C THR A 417 15.34 10.81 -10.26
N ASP A 418 16.02 10.29 -11.25
CA ASP A 418 15.44 9.76 -12.48
C ASP A 418 15.43 8.24 -12.43
N GLU A 419 14.28 7.60 -12.66
CA GLU A 419 14.16 6.15 -12.76
C GLU A 419 13.53 5.76 -14.10
N TYR A 420 14.30 5.02 -14.90
CA TYR A 420 13.82 4.39 -16.13
C TYR A 420 13.51 2.91 -15.83
N GLY A 421 12.38 2.43 -16.29
CA GLY A 421 11.99 1.05 -16.04
C GLY A 421 11.36 0.38 -17.25
N LEU A 422 11.48 -0.94 -17.29
CA LEU A 422 10.88 -1.78 -18.31
C LEU A 422 10.39 -3.07 -17.68
N LEU A 423 9.08 -3.33 -17.81
CA LEU A 423 8.49 -4.64 -17.55
C LEU A 423 8.08 -5.25 -18.89
N ALA A 424 8.58 -6.44 -19.21
CA ALA A 424 8.22 -7.14 -20.44
C ALA A 424 7.98 -8.63 -20.19
N ASN A 425 6.88 -9.17 -20.74
CA ASN A 425 6.43 -10.54 -20.54
C ASN A 425 6.06 -11.21 -21.88
N PRO A 426 7.02 -11.54 -22.78
CA PRO A 426 6.74 -12.36 -23.94
C PRO A 426 6.37 -13.79 -23.55
N TYR A 427 5.43 -14.38 -24.28
CA TYR A 427 5.03 -15.77 -24.10
C TYR A 427 4.63 -16.45 -25.40
N ILE A 428 4.73 -17.78 -25.41
CA ILE A 428 4.17 -18.66 -26.40
C ILE A 428 3.29 -19.70 -25.70
N SER A 429 2.16 -20.01 -26.30
CA SER A 429 1.20 -21.01 -25.78
C SER A 429 0.77 -21.92 -26.91
N ILE A 430 0.82 -23.22 -26.67
CA ILE A 430 0.53 -24.28 -27.63
C ILE A 430 -0.56 -25.16 -27.03
N GLU A 431 -1.69 -25.35 -27.73
CA GLU A 431 -2.78 -26.25 -27.36
C GLU A 431 -2.88 -27.39 -28.42
N PRO A 432 -2.02 -28.42 -28.36
CA PRO A 432 -1.94 -29.47 -29.36
C PRO A 432 -3.22 -30.30 -29.44
N ILE A 433 -3.88 -30.48 -28.32
CA ILE A 433 -5.22 -31.11 -28.22
C ILE A 433 -6.06 -30.28 -27.26
N LYS A 434 -7.36 -30.22 -27.47
CA LYS A 434 -8.28 -29.41 -26.67
C LYS A 434 -8.15 -29.72 -25.18
N GLY A 435 -7.83 -28.66 -24.42
CA GLY A 435 -7.64 -28.73 -22.98
C GLY A 435 -6.21 -29.05 -22.51
N LEU A 436 -5.26 -29.41 -23.40
CA LEU A 436 -3.84 -29.52 -23.04
C LEU A 436 -3.08 -28.31 -23.53
N VAL A 437 -2.67 -27.45 -22.60
CA VAL A 437 -1.96 -26.19 -22.89
C VAL A 437 -0.53 -26.28 -22.37
N VAL A 438 0.43 -26.07 -23.25
CA VAL A 438 1.85 -25.88 -22.92
C VAL A 438 2.16 -24.39 -23.11
N ARG A 439 2.65 -23.73 -22.06
CA ARG A 439 2.99 -22.30 -22.09
C ARG A 439 4.40 -22.07 -21.59
N SER A 440 5.17 -21.31 -22.37
CA SER A 440 6.47 -20.78 -21.98
C SER A 440 6.40 -19.27 -21.96
N GLN A 441 6.77 -18.65 -20.84
CA GLN A 441 6.74 -17.21 -20.60
C GLN A 441 8.09 -16.76 -20.02
N PHE A 442 8.68 -15.73 -20.63
CA PHE A 442 9.85 -15.06 -20.10
C PHE A 442 9.46 -13.68 -19.60
N GLY A 443 9.79 -13.37 -18.37
CA GLY A 443 9.53 -12.06 -17.76
C GLY A 443 10.85 -11.35 -17.48
N ILE A 444 10.90 -10.06 -17.72
CA ILE A 444 12.00 -9.17 -17.33
C ILE A 444 11.44 -7.90 -16.69
N ASN A 445 11.99 -7.52 -15.54
CA ASN A 445 11.75 -6.27 -14.85
C ASN A 445 13.08 -5.56 -14.62
N ALA A 446 13.40 -4.59 -15.47
CA ALA A 446 14.63 -3.82 -15.42
C ALA A 446 14.34 -2.40 -14.93
N ARG A 447 15.14 -1.90 -14.00
CA ARG A 447 15.06 -0.53 -13.46
C ARG A 447 16.45 0.06 -13.39
N PHE A 448 16.57 1.30 -13.85
CA PHE A 448 17.81 2.06 -13.88
C PHE A 448 17.51 3.40 -13.21
N ARG A 449 18.10 3.62 -12.03
CA ARG A 449 17.93 4.84 -11.24
C ARG A 449 19.22 5.63 -11.26
N LEU A 450 19.08 6.91 -11.55
CA LEU A 450 20.12 7.91 -11.43
C LEU A 450 19.70 8.90 -10.35
N PHE A 451 20.55 9.12 -9.37
CA PHE A 451 20.35 10.07 -8.30
C PHE A 451 21.48 11.09 -8.31
N ASP A 452 21.13 12.35 -8.35
CA ASP A 452 22.03 13.48 -8.24
C ASP A 452 21.70 14.30 -7.00
N GLU A 453 22.71 14.66 -6.23
CA GLU A 453 22.60 15.51 -5.06
C GLU A 453 23.71 16.53 -5.06
N PHE A 454 23.34 17.78 -4.83
CA PHE A 454 24.27 18.85 -4.53
C PHE A 454 23.95 19.44 -3.16
N SER A 455 24.96 19.60 -2.33
CA SER A 455 24.88 20.23 -1.02
C SER A 455 25.79 21.48 -1.03
N PRO A 456 25.23 22.69 -0.89
CA PRO A 456 26.02 23.91 -0.92
C PRO A 456 26.88 24.07 0.35
N GLU A 457 27.98 24.81 0.24
CA GLU A 457 28.72 25.35 1.39
C GLU A 457 27.94 26.50 2.01
N PHE A 458 27.86 26.51 3.34
CA PHE A 458 27.22 27.59 4.09
C PHE A 458 27.75 27.66 5.53
N HIS A 459 27.61 28.82 6.17
CA HIS A 459 28.00 29.04 7.55
C HIS A 459 27.04 30.02 8.25
N LEU A 460 26.13 29.48 9.08
CA LEU A 460 25.29 30.32 9.94
C LEU A 460 25.96 30.53 11.30
N ASP A 461 26.44 29.41 11.87
CA ASP A 461 27.28 29.39 13.07
C ASP A 461 28.01 28.04 13.19
N ASN A 462 28.67 27.79 14.34
CA ASN A 462 29.44 26.56 14.56
C ASN A 462 28.60 25.28 14.64
N LEU A 463 27.28 25.38 14.77
CA LEU A 463 26.37 24.23 14.86
C LEU A 463 25.59 24.02 13.56
N GLU A 464 25.41 25.08 12.75
CA GLU A 464 24.70 25.00 11.46
C GLU A 464 25.62 25.53 10.34
N GLN A 465 26.45 24.63 9.81
CA GLN A 465 27.43 24.92 8.76
C GLN A 465 27.76 23.70 7.92
N ALA A 466 28.15 23.94 6.68
CA ALA A 466 28.83 23.01 5.81
C ALA A 466 30.09 23.72 5.25
N THR A 467 31.25 23.21 5.59
CA THR A 467 32.55 23.85 5.30
C THR A 467 33.04 23.60 3.87
N ALA A 468 32.31 22.88 3.09
CA ALA A 468 32.55 22.67 1.67
C ALA A 468 31.22 22.26 0.99
N ASN A 469 31.06 22.68 -0.25
CA ASN A 469 30.00 22.16 -1.09
C ASN A 469 30.37 20.78 -1.62
N THR A 470 29.35 19.92 -1.80
CA THR A 470 29.54 18.53 -2.20
C THR A 470 28.60 18.19 -3.37
N ALA A 471 29.15 17.62 -4.43
CA ALA A 471 28.40 17.00 -5.52
C ALA A 471 28.48 15.48 -5.41
N LYS A 472 27.33 14.81 -5.47
CA LYS A 472 27.20 13.34 -5.41
C LYS A 472 26.33 12.83 -6.55
N ARG A 473 26.76 11.72 -7.15
CA ARG A 473 25.96 10.97 -8.12
C ARG A 473 25.93 9.50 -7.76
N GLU A 474 24.74 8.90 -7.80
CA GLU A 474 24.54 7.47 -7.53
C GLU A 474 23.74 6.83 -8.68
N MET A 475 24.19 5.68 -9.12
CA MET A 475 23.51 4.83 -10.09
C MET A 475 23.13 3.51 -9.45
N LYS A 476 21.85 3.13 -9.56
CA LYS A 476 21.31 1.85 -9.09
C LYS A 476 20.59 1.14 -10.22
N ASN A 477 20.96 -0.10 -10.46
CA ASN A 477 20.37 -0.93 -11.51
C ASN A 477 19.84 -2.21 -10.89
N TRP A 478 18.59 -2.54 -11.21
CA TRP A 478 17.97 -3.82 -10.89
C TRP A 478 17.57 -4.49 -12.19
N VAL A 479 17.95 -5.75 -12.37
CA VAL A 479 17.57 -6.55 -13.52
C VAL A 479 17.09 -7.91 -13.00
N ASP A 480 15.78 -8.04 -12.92
CA ASP A 480 15.13 -9.25 -12.47
C ASP A 480 14.51 -9.96 -13.68
N TRP A 481 14.76 -11.25 -13.83
CA TRP A 481 14.09 -12.04 -14.85
C TRP A 481 13.57 -13.36 -14.31
N ASN A 482 12.49 -13.83 -14.90
CA ASN A 482 11.98 -15.17 -14.67
C ASN A 482 11.65 -15.87 -15.99
N TRP A 483 11.82 -17.18 -16.02
CA TRP A 483 11.40 -18.03 -17.11
C TRP A 483 10.49 -19.14 -16.57
N THR A 484 9.22 -19.07 -16.91
CA THR A 484 8.19 -19.96 -16.43
C THR A 484 7.67 -20.83 -17.55
N ASN A 485 7.70 -22.14 -17.35
CA ASN A 485 7.20 -23.15 -18.28
C ASN A 485 6.14 -23.99 -17.58
N THR A 486 4.96 -24.08 -18.16
CA THR A 486 3.82 -24.83 -17.58
C THR A 486 3.19 -25.74 -18.61
N ILE A 487 2.72 -26.89 -18.14
CA ILE A 487 1.82 -27.77 -18.85
C ILE A 487 0.54 -27.90 -18.03
N THR A 488 -0.59 -27.61 -18.65
CA THR A 488 -1.91 -27.67 -18.00
C THR A 488 -2.83 -28.56 -18.82
N TRP A 489 -3.49 -29.51 -18.17
CA TRP A 489 -4.48 -30.35 -18.78
C TRP A 489 -5.83 -30.22 -18.08
N MET A 490 -6.84 -29.80 -18.83
CA MET A 490 -8.20 -29.58 -18.35
C MET A 490 -9.16 -30.50 -19.09
N LYS A 491 -9.95 -31.27 -18.35
CA LYS A 491 -10.94 -32.17 -18.95
C LYS A 491 -12.13 -32.39 -18.02
N THR A 492 -13.31 -32.41 -18.61
CA THR A 492 -14.55 -32.83 -17.97
C THR A 492 -14.92 -34.23 -18.41
N PHE A 493 -15.17 -35.12 -17.47
CA PHE A 493 -15.63 -36.49 -17.70
C PHE A 493 -17.06 -36.63 -17.18
N ASN A 494 -17.89 -37.32 -17.96
CA ASN A 494 -19.29 -37.60 -17.63
C ASN A 494 -20.06 -36.34 -17.13
N GLU A 495 -19.72 -35.15 -17.65
CA GLU A 495 -20.32 -33.85 -17.28
C GLU A 495 -20.28 -33.51 -15.79
N LYS A 496 -19.66 -34.35 -14.95
CA LYS A 496 -19.64 -34.25 -13.49
C LYS A 496 -18.24 -34.12 -12.88
N HIS A 497 -17.23 -34.71 -13.54
CA HIS A 497 -15.86 -34.72 -13.03
C HIS A 497 -15.01 -33.71 -13.78
N ASN A 498 -14.76 -32.56 -13.20
CA ASN A 498 -13.88 -31.55 -13.78
C ASN A 498 -12.48 -31.69 -13.15
N ILE A 499 -11.48 -31.96 -13.98
CA ILE A 499 -10.08 -32.12 -13.57
C ILE A 499 -9.24 -31.06 -14.26
N ASN A 500 -8.41 -30.39 -13.50
CA ASN A 500 -7.36 -29.48 -13.98
C ASN A 500 -6.03 -29.93 -13.34
N LEU A 501 -5.13 -30.46 -14.14
CA LEU A 501 -3.78 -30.85 -13.73
C LEU A 501 -2.78 -29.83 -14.30
N MET A 502 -1.85 -29.39 -13.48
CA MET A 502 -0.79 -28.50 -13.91
C MET A 502 0.56 -28.97 -13.35
N GLY A 503 1.56 -29.00 -14.21
CA GLY A 503 2.97 -29.11 -13.87
C GLY A 503 3.73 -27.91 -14.36
N GLY A 504 4.80 -27.53 -13.67
CA GLY A 504 5.58 -26.36 -14.09
C GLY A 504 7.02 -26.36 -13.57
N TYR A 505 7.83 -25.56 -14.23
CA TYR A 505 9.21 -25.31 -13.93
C TYR A 505 9.51 -23.83 -14.10
N THR A 506 10.14 -23.21 -13.08
CA THR A 506 10.52 -21.78 -13.11
C THR A 506 12.00 -21.61 -12.79
N MET A 507 12.63 -20.67 -13.47
CA MET A 507 13.96 -20.15 -13.15
C MET A 507 13.85 -18.65 -12.95
N GLU A 508 14.50 -18.15 -11.90
CA GLU A 508 14.50 -16.74 -11.56
C GLU A 508 15.91 -16.29 -11.22
N ARG A 509 16.23 -15.05 -11.59
CA ARG A 509 17.46 -14.39 -11.16
C ARG A 509 17.15 -12.94 -10.86
N TYR A 510 17.69 -12.45 -9.75
CA TYR A 510 17.64 -11.08 -9.28
C TYR A 510 19.06 -10.56 -9.28
N GLN A 511 19.28 -9.41 -9.92
CA GLN A 511 20.57 -8.75 -9.96
C GLN A 511 20.41 -7.30 -9.54
N TYR A 512 21.24 -6.88 -8.60
CA TYR A 512 21.34 -5.52 -8.12
C TYR A 512 22.78 -5.03 -8.24
N TYR A 513 22.94 -3.89 -8.86
CA TYR A 513 24.21 -3.20 -9.00
C TYR A 513 24.05 -1.74 -8.64
N TRP A 514 24.96 -1.19 -7.83
CA TRP A 514 25.02 0.23 -7.59
C TRP A 514 26.45 0.73 -7.58
N LEU A 515 26.62 2.01 -7.95
CA LEU A 515 27.85 2.78 -7.91
C LEU A 515 27.50 4.18 -7.46
N THR A 516 28.30 4.72 -6.52
CA THR A 516 28.21 6.11 -6.08
C THR A 516 29.56 6.77 -6.21
N GLY A 517 29.56 8.06 -6.51
CA GLY A 517 30.74 8.91 -6.49
C GLY A 517 30.38 10.28 -5.94
N SER A 518 31.26 10.84 -5.11
CA SER A 518 31.12 12.21 -4.62
C SER A 518 32.47 12.92 -4.50
N ARG A 519 32.44 14.25 -4.56
CA ARG A 519 33.59 15.13 -4.29
C ARG A 519 33.11 16.42 -3.67
N ASP A 520 33.99 16.97 -2.84
CA ASP A 520 33.82 18.30 -2.24
C ASP A 520 34.58 19.36 -3.03
N GLY A 521 34.24 20.62 -2.77
CA GLY A 521 34.93 21.79 -3.34
C GLY A 521 34.68 21.91 -4.85
N VAL A 522 33.42 21.87 -5.28
CA VAL A 522 33.03 22.25 -6.64
C VAL A 522 33.15 23.76 -6.84
N PRO A 523 33.31 24.25 -8.08
CA PRO A 523 33.71 25.65 -8.34
C PRO A 523 32.72 26.69 -7.81
N THR A 524 31.44 26.38 -7.61
CA THR A 524 30.42 27.36 -7.23
C THR A 524 29.27 26.70 -6.48
N ASN A 525 28.59 27.50 -5.62
CA ASN A 525 27.35 27.14 -4.99
C ASN A 525 26.12 27.41 -5.87
N ASN A 526 26.19 28.36 -6.80
CA ASN A 526 25.02 29.01 -7.40
C ASN A 526 24.79 28.68 -8.87
N ASP A 527 25.72 27.99 -9.54
CA ASP A 527 25.58 27.58 -10.95
C ASP A 527 25.36 26.07 -11.09
N GLU A 528 24.13 25.64 -11.35
CA GLU A 528 23.76 24.24 -11.51
C GLU A 528 24.57 23.52 -12.59
N LEU A 529 25.02 24.24 -13.63
CA LEU A 529 25.81 23.64 -14.73
C LEU A 529 27.22 23.24 -14.30
N LEU A 530 27.73 23.81 -13.19
CA LEU A 530 29.05 23.52 -12.63
C LEU A 530 28.99 22.59 -11.40
N GLN A 531 27.80 22.21 -10.94
CA GLN A 531 27.58 21.37 -9.77
C GLN A 531 27.66 19.87 -10.10
N TYR A 532 28.80 19.39 -10.60
CA TYR A 532 28.99 17.98 -10.95
C TYR A 532 30.26 17.39 -10.31
N VAL A 533 30.27 16.10 -10.05
CA VAL A 533 31.31 15.37 -9.30
C VAL A 533 32.73 15.61 -9.85
N LYS A 534 32.91 15.68 -11.19
CA LYS A 534 34.21 15.96 -11.78
C LYS A 534 34.77 17.34 -11.41
N GLY A 535 33.91 18.32 -11.14
CA GLY A 535 34.29 19.68 -10.77
C GLY A 535 34.89 19.79 -9.37
N GLY A 536 34.58 18.87 -8.49
CA GLY A 536 35.08 18.84 -7.12
C GLY A 536 36.59 18.54 -7.05
N THR A 537 37.27 19.24 -6.14
CA THR A 537 38.73 19.21 -5.99
C THR A 537 39.20 18.46 -4.75
N LYS A 538 38.29 18.18 -3.79
CA LYS A 538 38.64 17.58 -2.48
C LYS A 538 37.86 16.27 -2.25
N ASN A 539 38.35 15.47 -1.34
CA ASN A 539 37.67 14.30 -0.76
C ASN A 539 36.97 13.38 -1.78
N PRO A 540 37.68 12.86 -2.80
CA PRO A 540 37.05 11.95 -3.75
C PRO A 540 36.61 10.67 -3.05
N GLN A 541 35.32 10.33 -3.14
CA GLN A 541 34.74 9.11 -2.61
C GLN A 541 34.15 8.29 -3.77
N ALA A 542 34.30 6.97 -3.70
CA ALA A 542 33.66 6.05 -4.61
C ALA A 542 33.34 4.76 -3.85
N ASP A 543 32.15 4.23 -4.07
CA ASP A 543 31.70 2.96 -3.50
C ASP A 543 30.74 2.27 -4.44
N GLY A 544 30.60 0.94 -4.34
CA GLY A 544 29.72 0.19 -5.22
C GLY A 544 29.66 -1.29 -4.88
N LEU A 545 28.57 -1.92 -5.33
CA LEU A 545 28.29 -3.32 -5.06
C LEU A 545 27.61 -3.97 -6.26
N ASN A 546 27.88 -5.25 -6.46
CA ASN A 546 27.18 -6.10 -7.42
C ASN A 546 26.71 -7.36 -6.71
N GLU A 547 25.41 -7.56 -6.59
CA GLU A 547 24.80 -8.71 -5.96
C GLU A 547 23.84 -9.43 -6.89
N TYR A 548 23.75 -10.72 -6.74
CA TYR A 548 22.73 -11.52 -7.41
C TYR A 548 22.29 -12.72 -6.57
N ASN A 549 21.07 -13.13 -6.77
CA ASN A 549 20.57 -14.42 -6.30
C ASN A 549 19.72 -15.09 -7.37
N SER A 550 19.57 -16.39 -7.26
CA SER A 550 18.87 -17.20 -8.25
C SER A 550 18.00 -18.24 -7.54
N MET A 551 16.88 -18.56 -8.15
CA MET A 551 15.96 -19.58 -7.68
C MET A 551 15.50 -20.49 -8.81
N ILE A 552 15.36 -21.77 -8.51
CA ILE A 552 14.80 -22.78 -9.38
C ILE A 552 13.64 -23.44 -8.67
N SER A 553 12.52 -23.64 -9.38
CA SER A 553 11.32 -24.18 -8.75
C SER A 553 10.63 -25.20 -9.65
N TYR A 554 10.14 -26.27 -9.03
CA TYR A 554 9.28 -27.28 -9.63
C TYR A 554 7.92 -27.21 -8.95
N LEU A 555 6.84 -27.26 -9.71
CA LEU A 555 5.50 -27.17 -9.17
C LEU A 555 4.55 -28.16 -9.81
N GLY A 556 3.60 -28.66 -9.01
CA GLY A 556 2.49 -29.50 -9.43
C GLY A 556 1.22 -29.08 -8.73
N ARG A 557 0.09 -29.09 -9.44
CA ARG A 557 -1.23 -28.76 -8.88
C ARG A 557 -2.30 -29.62 -9.51
N ILE A 558 -3.24 -30.09 -8.70
CA ILE A 558 -4.50 -30.67 -9.13
C ILE A 558 -5.66 -29.84 -8.57
N ILE A 559 -6.64 -29.50 -9.42
CA ILE A 559 -7.94 -28.98 -9.03
C ILE A 559 -8.96 -29.98 -9.53
N TYR A 560 -9.80 -30.44 -8.61
CA TYR A 560 -10.85 -31.41 -8.89
C TYR A 560 -12.18 -30.85 -8.39
N ASN A 561 -13.20 -30.90 -9.26
CA ASN A 561 -14.57 -30.53 -8.95
C ASN A 561 -15.49 -31.70 -9.35
N TYR A 562 -16.28 -32.19 -8.41
CA TYR A 562 -17.30 -33.20 -8.64
C TYR A 562 -18.70 -32.58 -8.59
N ASN A 563 -19.32 -32.48 -9.76
CA ASN A 563 -20.73 -32.11 -9.96
C ASN A 563 -21.08 -30.73 -9.30
N ASP A 564 -20.13 -29.80 -9.29
CA ASP A 564 -20.21 -28.46 -8.66
C ASP A 564 -20.63 -28.48 -7.18
N ARG A 565 -20.26 -29.58 -6.45
CA ARG A 565 -20.55 -29.75 -5.01
C ARG A 565 -19.32 -29.96 -4.19
N TYR A 566 -18.43 -30.86 -4.62
CA TYR A 566 -17.21 -31.21 -3.87
C TYR A 566 -16.01 -30.72 -4.65
N TYR A 567 -15.18 -29.93 -4.01
CA TYR A 567 -14.03 -29.32 -4.62
C TYR A 567 -12.78 -29.69 -3.81
N LEU A 568 -11.70 -30.00 -4.51
CA LEU A 568 -10.41 -30.32 -3.93
C LEU A 568 -9.32 -29.60 -4.75
N THR A 569 -8.44 -28.89 -4.09
CA THR A 569 -7.20 -28.39 -4.68
C THR A 569 -6.04 -28.92 -3.88
N ALA A 570 -5.05 -29.52 -4.52
CA ALA A 570 -3.79 -29.91 -3.91
C ALA A 570 -2.64 -29.42 -4.76
N SER A 571 -1.60 -28.90 -4.13
CA SER A 571 -0.40 -28.44 -4.80
C SER A 571 0.86 -28.81 -4.02
N VAL A 572 1.94 -28.96 -4.75
CA VAL A 572 3.28 -29.13 -4.19
C VAL A 572 4.24 -28.27 -5.01
N ARG A 573 5.11 -27.57 -4.30
CA ARG A 573 6.21 -26.81 -4.90
C ARG A 573 7.52 -27.16 -4.21
N VAL A 574 8.58 -27.27 -4.98
CA VAL A 574 9.94 -27.47 -4.49
C VAL A 574 10.77 -26.30 -4.99
N ASP A 575 11.28 -25.48 -4.08
CA ASP A 575 12.11 -24.31 -4.39
C ASP A 575 13.55 -24.55 -3.95
N GLY A 576 14.49 -24.16 -4.80
CA GLY A 576 15.93 -24.19 -4.53
C GLY A 576 16.53 -22.81 -4.71
N SER A 577 17.07 -22.22 -3.62
CA SER A 577 17.65 -20.88 -3.60
C SER A 577 19.16 -20.90 -3.44
N SER A 578 19.81 -19.94 -4.13
CA SER A 578 21.27 -19.71 -3.98
C SER A 578 21.64 -19.06 -2.66
N ARG A 579 20.69 -18.53 -1.89
CA ARG A 579 20.93 -17.86 -0.61
C ARG A 579 21.26 -18.82 0.52
N PHE A 580 20.99 -20.12 0.33
CA PHE A 580 21.25 -21.16 1.33
C PHE A 580 22.45 -22.04 0.99
N PRO A 581 23.15 -22.59 2.01
CA PRO A 581 24.30 -23.44 1.81
C PRO A 581 23.93 -24.78 1.18
N LYS A 582 24.94 -25.51 0.71
CA LYS A 582 24.79 -26.87 0.18
C LYS A 582 24.14 -27.77 1.25
N GLY A 583 23.06 -28.46 0.90
CA GLY A 583 22.28 -29.30 1.79
C GLY A 583 20.97 -28.65 2.24
N ASN A 584 20.92 -27.32 2.36
CA ASN A 584 19.69 -26.57 2.75
C ASN A 584 19.09 -25.75 1.60
N LYS A 585 19.61 -25.88 0.37
CA LYS A 585 19.13 -25.11 -0.79
C LYS A 585 17.69 -25.35 -1.14
N TYR A 586 17.22 -26.59 -1.01
CA TYR A 586 15.88 -26.99 -1.46
C TYR A 586 14.95 -27.19 -0.27
N ALA A 587 13.71 -26.72 -0.44
CA ALA A 587 12.61 -26.97 0.48
C ALA A 587 11.34 -27.31 -0.28
N THR A 588 10.44 -28.08 0.37
CA THR A 588 9.17 -28.55 -0.21
C THR A 588 8.00 -27.90 0.50
N PHE A 589 7.07 -27.37 -0.27
CA PHE A 589 5.90 -26.61 0.18
C PHE A 589 4.60 -27.24 -0.33
N PRO A 590 4.00 -28.15 0.44
CA PRO A 590 2.69 -28.74 0.13
C PRO A 590 1.56 -27.83 0.57
N ALA A 591 0.44 -27.89 -0.17
CA ALA A 591 -0.79 -27.23 0.25
C ALA A 591 -2.00 -28.01 -0.25
N VAL A 592 -3.07 -28.00 0.54
CA VAL A 592 -4.34 -28.65 0.22
C VAL A 592 -5.50 -27.79 0.69
N SER A 593 -6.55 -27.71 -0.11
CA SER A 593 -7.82 -27.09 0.29
C SER A 593 -9.00 -27.89 -0.28
N ALA A 594 -10.07 -27.90 0.46
CA ALA A 594 -11.33 -28.56 0.07
C ALA A 594 -12.50 -27.63 0.30
N ALA A 595 -13.54 -27.80 -0.50
CA ALA A 595 -14.80 -27.12 -0.26
C ALA A 595 -16.01 -28.03 -0.58
N TRP A 596 -17.09 -27.76 0.15
CA TRP A 596 -18.36 -28.44 -0.03
C TRP A 596 -19.47 -27.41 -0.24
N ARG A 597 -20.07 -27.44 -1.43
CA ARG A 597 -21.25 -26.61 -1.73
C ARG A 597 -22.51 -27.33 -1.26
N ILE A 598 -22.90 -27.08 -0.04
CA ILE A 598 -24.03 -27.70 0.66
C ILE A 598 -25.33 -27.38 -0.09
N SER A 599 -25.49 -26.15 -0.58
CA SER A 599 -26.66 -25.73 -1.36
C SER A 599 -26.88 -26.53 -2.67
N GLY A 600 -25.84 -27.21 -3.18
CA GLY A 600 -25.94 -28.08 -4.35
C GLY A 600 -26.49 -29.49 -4.06
N GLU A 601 -26.69 -29.86 -2.79
CA GLU A 601 -27.10 -31.17 -2.37
C GLU A 601 -28.60 -31.41 -2.58
N PRO A 602 -29.03 -32.67 -2.87
CA PRO A 602 -30.44 -33.00 -3.07
C PRO A 602 -31.34 -32.63 -1.89
N PHE A 603 -30.83 -32.74 -0.63
CA PHE A 603 -31.57 -32.40 0.58
C PHE A 603 -31.80 -30.92 0.77
N MET A 604 -31.01 -30.05 0.07
CA MET A 604 -31.14 -28.59 0.10
C MET A 604 -32.09 -28.05 -1.00
N LYS A 605 -32.55 -28.84 -1.93
CA LYS A 605 -33.36 -28.38 -3.09
C LYS A 605 -34.68 -27.73 -2.71
N ASN A 606 -35.26 -28.10 -1.57
CA ASN A 606 -36.59 -27.65 -1.16
C ASN A 606 -36.52 -26.49 -0.17
N GLN A 607 -35.32 -26.00 0.18
CA GLN A 607 -35.15 -24.82 1.01
C GLN A 607 -35.00 -23.56 0.13
N HIS A 608 -35.45 -22.40 0.65
CA HIS A 608 -35.43 -21.11 -0.04
C HIS A 608 -34.68 -20.02 0.75
N ILE A 609 -33.90 -20.42 1.75
CA ILE A 609 -33.15 -19.48 2.60
C ILE A 609 -31.80 -19.15 1.92
N PHE A 610 -31.05 -20.19 1.50
CA PHE A 610 -29.74 -20.04 0.91
C PHE A 610 -29.77 -20.21 -0.61
N ASP A 611 -29.38 -19.19 -1.36
CA ASP A 611 -29.05 -19.31 -2.78
C ASP A 611 -27.70 -19.99 -2.99
N ASN A 612 -26.75 -19.73 -2.07
CA ASN A 612 -25.48 -20.43 -1.99
C ASN A 612 -25.11 -20.64 -0.52
N LEU A 613 -24.63 -21.84 -0.21
CA LEU A 613 -24.01 -22.19 1.06
C LEU A 613 -22.84 -23.11 0.77
N LYS A 614 -21.61 -22.62 1.02
CA LYS A 614 -20.37 -23.33 0.72
C LYS A 614 -19.43 -23.25 1.93
N LEU A 615 -19.00 -24.41 2.41
CA LEU A 615 -17.97 -24.53 3.46
C LEU A 615 -16.62 -24.76 2.79
N ARG A 616 -15.57 -24.11 3.31
CA ARG A 616 -14.18 -24.20 2.84
C ARG A 616 -13.23 -24.50 3.99
N ALA A 617 -12.20 -25.30 3.73
CA ALA A 617 -11.09 -25.52 4.64
C ALA A 617 -9.80 -25.65 3.85
N GLY A 618 -8.72 -25.05 4.38
CA GLY A 618 -7.42 -25.04 3.75
C GLY A 618 -6.28 -25.20 4.74
N TRP A 619 -5.23 -25.86 4.30
CA TRP A 619 -3.92 -25.93 4.94
C TRP A 619 -2.84 -25.82 3.89
N GLY A 620 -1.76 -25.12 4.24
CA GLY A 620 -0.62 -25.03 3.37
C GLY A 620 0.63 -24.59 4.11
N ARG A 621 1.77 -24.91 3.50
CA ARG A 621 3.08 -24.45 3.93
C ARG A 621 3.72 -23.67 2.79
N VAL A 622 4.29 -22.51 3.12
CA VAL A 622 5.08 -21.67 2.23
C VAL A 622 6.41 -21.31 2.89
N GLY A 623 7.41 -20.93 2.10
CA GLY A 623 8.72 -20.58 2.63
C GLY A 623 8.97 -19.06 2.67
N ASN A 624 10.04 -18.66 3.34
CA ASN A 624 10.65 -17.34 3.25
C ASN A 624 12.17 -17.50 3.14
N GLU A 625 12.77 -16.79 2.18
CA GLU A 625 14.21 -16.82 1.90
C GLU A 625 14.87 -15.45 2.09
N ASN A 626 14.19 -14.49 2.70
CA ASN A 626 14.66 -13.12 2.75
C ASN A 626 15.82 -12.96 3.75
N ILE A 627 17.01 -13.32 3.30
CA ILE A 627 18.31 -13.13 3.96
C ILE A 627 19.31 -12.56 2.99
N ASP A 628 20.43 -12.09 3.52
CA ASP A 628 21.53 -11.59 2.69
C ASP A 628 22.04 -12.68 1.74
N ASN A 629 22.45 -12.29 0.53
CA ASN A 629 22.85 -13.25 -0.53
C ASN A 629 24.02 -14.17 -0.14
N SER A 630 24.85 -13.73 0.81
CA SER A 630 26.00 -14.46 1.32
C SER A 630 25.89 -14.83 2.81
N ALA A 631 24.69 -14.93 3.34
CA ALA A 631 24.41 -15.17 4.78
C ALA A 631 25.13 -16.41 5.35
N TYR A 632 25.48 -17.39 4.52
CA TYR A 632 26.21 -18.61 4.92
C TYR A 632 27.73 -18.50 4.76
N GLN A 633 28.25 -17.40 4.22
CA GLN A 633 29.67 -17.16 3.97
C GLN A 633 30.18 -16.03 4.85
N SER A 634 31.36 -16.22 5.45
CA SER A 634 32.07 -15.13 6.12
C SER A 634 32.71 -14.20 5.10
N SER A 635 32.68 -12.92 5.35
CA SER A 635 33.34 -11.89 4.51
C SER A 635 34.51 -11.24 5.24
N ILE A 636 35.48 -10.76 4.46
CA ILE A 636 36.64 -10.01 4.92
C ILE A 636 36.43 -8.56 4.50
N GLY A 637 36.70 -7.61 5.40
CA GLY A 637 36.64 -6.17 5.15
C GLY A 637 37.93 -5.48 5.57
N GLY A 638 38.08 -4.22 5.15
CA GLY A 638 39.17 -3.35 5.59
C GLY A 638 39.11 -3.12 7.10
N SER A 639 40.25 -3.18 7.77
CA SER A 639 40.41 -2.86 9.17
C SER A 639 41.77 -2.19 9.36
N ASP A 640 41.76 -0.87 9.44
CA ASP A 640 42.98 -0.09 9.57
C ASP A 640 43.39 -0.02 11.02
N TYR A 641 44.68 0.01 11.26
CA TYR A 641 45.27 0.21 12.57
C TYR A 641 46.38 1.24 12.51
N VAL A 642 46.67 1.86 13.62
CA VAL A 642 47.73 2.84 13.76
C VAL A 642 48.90 2.23 14.49
N PHE A 643 50.08 2.32 13.90
CA PHE A 643 51.34 1.82 14.46
C PHE A 643 52.39 2.89 14.62
N GLY A 644 53.27 2.70 15.58
CA GLY A 644 54.44 3.54 15.84
C GLY A 644 54.17 4.88 16.52
N PRO A 645 55.22 5.60 16.85
CA PRO A 645 55.11 6.87 17.56
C PRO A 645 54.51 8.02 16.75
N ASN A 646 54.46 7.86 15.39
CA ASN A 646 53.87 8.85 14.48
C ASN A 646 52.39 8.54 14.19
N ALA A 647 51.80 7.51 14.80
CA ALA A 647 50.46 7.04 14.52
C ALA A 647 50.20 6.77 13.04
N ASP A 648 51.16 6.12 12.36
CA ASP A 648 51.04 5.79 10.94
C ASP A 648 49.91 4.79 10.71
N ARG A 649 48.97 5.15 9.82
CA ARG A 649 47.82 4.30 9.44
C ARG A 649 48.30 3.16 8.56
N VAL A 650 48.11 1.94 9.01
CA VAL A 650 48.38 0.72 8.22
C VAL A 650 47.06 0.09 7.83
N ILE A 651 46.86 -0.11 6.52
CA ILE A 651 45.68 -0.76 5.96
C ILE A 651 45.79 -2.25 6.25
N GLY A 652 44.83 -2.79 6.94
CA GLY A 652 44.72 -4.21 7.27
C GLY A 652 43.37 -4.80 6.82
N THR A 653 43.18 -6.07 7.10
CA THR A 653 41.92 -6.76 6.85
C THR A 653 41.51 -7.56 8.08
N SER A 654 40.22 -7.59 8.35
CA SER A 654 39.61 -8.43 9.38
C SER A 654 38.36 -9.10 8.86
N VAL A 655 37.82 -10.05 9.62
CA VAL A 655 36.50 -10.62 9.31
C VAL A 655 35.44 -9.54 9.46
N ALA A 656 34.75 -9.20 8.38
CA ALA A 656 33.70 -8.18 8.36
C ALA A 656 32.33 -8.75 8.74
N SER A 657 32.04 -10.01 8.37
CA SER A 657 30.82 -10.70 8.78
C SER A 657 31.06 -12.20 8.94
N ILE A 658 30.28 -12.82 9.82
CA ILE A 658 30.32 -14.27 10.05
C ILE A 658 29.17 -14.92 9.30
N GLY A 659 29.50 -15.93 8.47
CA GLY A 659 28.53 -16.75 7.78
C GLY A 659 28.04 -17.92 8.62
N ASN A 660 26.80 -18.31 8.42
CA ASN A 660 26.20 -19.49 9.08
C ASN A 660 25.88 -20.60 8.08
N ASN A 661 26.68 -21.64 8.07
CA ASN A 661 26.49 -22.80 7.20
C ASN A 661 25.30 -23.70 7.57
N SER A 662 24.63 -23.46 8.70
CA SER A 662 23.43 -24.18 9.13
C SER A 662 22.12 -23.47 8.81
N VAL A 663 22.18 -22.25 8.25
CA VAL A 663 20.99 -21.48 7.89
C VAL A 663 20.12 -22.24 6.90
N ARG A 664 18.81 -22.25 7.14
CA ARG A 664 17.80 -22.94 6.34
C ARG A 664 16.55 -22.07 6.15
N TRP A 665 15.65 -22.57 5.35
CA TRP A 665 14.38 -21.92 5.06
C TRP A 665 13.55 -21.64 6.31
N GLU A 666 13.05 -20.41 6.42
CA GLU A 666 11.91 -20.11 7.27
C GLU A 666 10.65 -20.66 6.61
N THR A 667 9.75 -21.25 7.38
CA THR A 667 8.49 -21.81 6.88
C THR A 667 7.30 -21.19 7.57
N VAL A 668 6.25 -20.93 6.83
CA VAL A 668 4.98 -20.43 7.35
C VAL A 668 3.89 -21.47 7.07
N GLU A 669 3.25 -21.95 8.12
CA GLU A 669 2.08 -22.82 8.04
C GLU A 669 0.80 -21.99 8.24
N ASP A 670 -0.19 -22.23 7.40
CA ASP A 670 -1.47 -21.52 7.41
C ASP A 670 -2.63 -22.50 7.43
N TYR A 671 -3.59 -22.26 8.31
CA TYR A 671 -4.85 -22.99 8.44
C TYR A 671 -5.98 -21.99 8.27
N SER A 672 -6.97 -22.33 7.43
CA SER A 672 -8.14 -21.49 7.21
C SER A 672 -9.42 -22.34 7.17
N ILE A 673 -10.50 -21.79 7.73
CA ILE A 673 -11.85 -22.34 7.64
C ILE A 673 -12.79 -21.19 7.34
N GLY A 674 -13.60 -21.33 6.27
CA GLY A 674 -14.49 -20.28 5.81
C GLY A 674 -15.86 -20.80 5.37
N VAL A 675 -16.84 -19.93 5.42
CA VAL A 675 -18.18 -20.16 4.91
C VAL A 675 -18.59 -19.01 3.99
N ASP A 676 -19.08 -19.37 2.79
CA ASP A 676 -19.65 -18.41 1.84
C ASP A 676 -21.15 -18.66 1.74
N MET A 677 -21.94 -17.61 1.99
CA MET A 677 -23.39 -17.63 2.01
C MET A 677 -23.95 -16.59 1.07
N ALA A 678 -25.03 -16.92 0.38
CA ALA A 678 -25.83 -15.96 -0.38
C ALA A 678 -27.31 -16.16 -0.09
N PHE A 679 -28.05 -15.06 -0.06
CA PHE A 679 -29.47 -15.02 0.30
C PHE A 679 -30.23 -14.08 -0.62
N LEU A 680 -31.58 -14.22 -0.66
CA LEU A 680 -32.50 -13.28 -1.29
C LEU A 680 -32.21 -13.09 -2.80
N ASN A 681 -32.03 -14.17 -3.52
CA ASN A 681 -31.64 -14.18 -4.95
C ASN A 681 -30.28 -13.49 -5.17
N ASN A 682 -29.27 -13.85 -4.33
CA ASN A 682 -27.92 -13.31 -4.32
C ASN A 682 -27.81 -11.81 -4.05
N ARG A 683 -28.85 -11.14 -3.52
CA ARG A 683 -28.79 -9.72 -3.12
C ARG A 683 -27.96 -9.51 -1.87
N LEU A 684 -27.98 -10.45 -0.93
CA LEU A 684 -27.12 -10.44 0.24
C LEU A 684 -26.08 -11.55 0.14
N SER A 685 -24.80 -11.22 0.17
CA SER A 685 -23.71 -12.17 0.29
C SER A 685 -22.92 -11.95 1.58
N VAL A 686 -22.59 -13.04 2.26
CA VAL A 686 -21.84 -13.04 3.51
C VAL A 686 -20.72 -14.05 3.41
N THR A 687 -19.49 -13.62 3.67
CA THR A 687 -18.32 -14.49 3.80
C THR A 687 -17.73 -14.31 5.19
N ALA A 688 -17.62 -15.40 5.94
CA ALA A 688 -16.95 -15.43 7.23
C ALA A 688 -15.81 -16.44 7.20
N GLU A 689 -14.67 -16.06 7.77
CA GLU A 689 -13.47 -16.90 7.78
C GLU A 689 -12.69 -16.75 9.07
N TRP A 690 -12.14 -17.85 9.56
CA TRP A 690 -11.15 -17.91 10.62
C TRP A 690 -9.83 -18.44 10.05
N PHE A 691 -8.71 -17.90 10.52
CA PHE A 691 -7.38 -18.31 10.10
C PHE A 691 -6.37 -18.32 11.23
N ARG A 692 -5.33 -19.12 11.06
CA ARG A 692 -4.12 -19.14 11.88
C ARG A 692 -2.91 -19.36 10.99
N LYS A 693 -1.97 -18.40 11.05
CA LYS A 693 -0.65 -18.48 10.42
C LYS A 693 0.42 -18.64 11.50
N GLU A 694 1.40 -19.50 11.29
CA GLU A 694 2.51 -19.71 12.22
C GLU A 694 3.82 -19.84 11.44
N SER A 695 4.79 -18.94 11.70
CA SER A 695 6.15 -19.09 11.20
C SER A 695 6.94 -20.01 12.11
N LYS A 696 7.77 -20.85 11.50
CA LYS A 696 8.71 -21.75 12.16
C LYS A 696 10.09 -21.53 11.59
N ASP A 697 11.11 -21.70 12.41
CA ASP A 697 12.50 -21.49 12.01
C ASP A 697 12.70 -20.07 11.40
N MET A 698 12.04 -19.06 12.00
CA MET A 698 12.08 -17.68 11.52
C MET A 698 13.52 -17.17 11.51
N LEU A 699 13.89 -16.58 10.38
CA LEU A 699 15.23 -16.05 10.12
C LEU A 699 15.39 -14.69 10.80
N MET A 700 16.39 -14.57 11.66
CA MET A 700 16.69 -13.33 12.37
C MET A 700 18.20 -13.11 12.41
N LYS A 701 18.63 -11.85 12.46
CA LYS A 701 20.01 -11.47 12.75
C LYS A 701 20.22 -11.50 14.26
N LYS A 702 21.13 -12.31 14.73
CA LYS A 702 21.51 -12.41 16.14
C LYS A 702 22.90 -11.83 16.34
N ALA A 703 23.03 -10.97 17.34
CA ALA A 703 24.31 -10.42 17.70
C ALA A 703 25.26 -11.51 18.19
N ASN A 704 26.49 -11.48 17.71
CA ASN A 704 27.55 -12.39 18.17
C ASN A 704 28.08 -11.93 19.53
N LEU A 705 28.74 -12.86 20.23
CA LEU A 705 29.38 -12.56 21.52
C LEU A 705 30.53 -11.58 21.27
N LEU A 706 30.53 -10.46 22.01
CA LEU A 706 31.58 -9.42 21.94
C LEU A 706 32.99 -9.97 22.20
N VAL A 707 33.10 -11.04 22.95
CA VAL A 707 34.37 -11.72 23.25
C VAL A 707 35.06 -12.29 22.00
N LEU A 708 34.32 -12.45 20.88
CA LEU A 708 34.86 -12.87 19.61
C LEU A 708 35.63 -11.75 18.88
N GLY A 709 35.61 -10.52 19.40
CA GLY A 709 36.37 -9.38 18.85
C GLY A 709 35.82 -8.75 17.58
N TYR A 710 34.56 -9.04 17.22
CA TYR A 710 33.91 -8.42 16.06
C TYR A 710 33.35 -7.04 16.37
N PRO A 711 33.40 -6.08 15.42
CA PRO A 711 32.76 -4.78 15.58
C PRO A 711 31.26 -4.93 15.86
N MET A 712 30.73 -4.13 16.82
CA MET A 712 29.31 -4.20 17.20
C MET A 712 28.34 -4.03 16.01
N TRP A 713 28.69 -3.21 15.03
CA TRP A 713 27.83 -2.92 13.85
C TRP A 713 27.87 -4.00 12.76
N ASN A 714 28.82 -4.95 12.80
CA ASN A 714 28.94 -6.07 11.85
C ASN A 714 28.91 -7.44 12.55
N GLY A 715 28.70 -7.46 13.85
CA GLY A 715 28.73 -8.68 14.68
C GLY A 715 27.44 -9.47 14.68
N GLU A 716 26.60 -9.36 13.66
CA GLU A 716 25.34 -10.10 13.56
C GLU A 716 25.42 -11.23 12.54
N MET A 717 24.81 -12.37 12.89
CA MET A 717 24.75 -13.57 12.05
C MET A 717 23.30 -14.01 11.86
N TRP A 718 22.94 -14.42 10.65
CA TRP A 718 21.65 -15.01 10.38
C TRP A 718 21.48 -16.38 11.03
N GLU A 719 20.40 -16.54 11.81
CA GLU A 719 20.04 -17.79 12.47
C GLU A 719 18.52 -18.07 12.34
N ASN A 720 18.17 -19.36 12.40
CA ASN A 720 16.77 -19.81 12.44
C ASN A 720 16.35 -19.96 13.93
N VAL A 721 16.02 -18.84 14.59
CA VAL A 721 15.83 -18.77 16.04
C VAL A 721 14.46 -18.25 16.48
N GLY A 722 13.61 -17.86 15.54
CA GLY A 722 12.32 -17.23 15.85
C GLY A 722 11.12 -18.10 15.49
N SER A 723 9.97 -17.74 16.04
CA SER A 723 8.65 -18.22 15.65
C SER A 723 7.59 -17.20 16.03
N MET A 724 6.68 -16.91 15.11
CA MET A 724 5.55 -16.00 15.31
C MET A 724 4.24 -16.64 14.88
N GLN A 725 3.15 -16.20 15.49
CA GLN A 725 1.80 -16.64 15.16
C GLN A 725 0.91 -15.41 14.95
N ALA A 726 0.07 -15.46 13.90
CA ALA A 726 -1.05 -14.56 13.70
C ALA A 726 -2.34 -15.38 13.66
N THR A 727 -3.35 -14.99 14.43
CA THR A 727 -4.66 -15.65 14.46
C THR A 727 -5.75 -14.60 14.35
N GLY A 728 -6.74 -14.83 13.51
CA GLY A 728 -7.78 -13.84 13.29
C GLY A 728 -9.05 -14.39 12.66
N TRP A 729 -10.02 -13.49 12.51
CA TRP A 729 -11.25 -13.72 11.77
C TRP A 729 -11.54 -12.56 10.82
N GLU A 730 -12.26 -12.87 9.77
CA GLU A 730 -12.68 -11.94 8.72
C GLU A 730 -14.18 -12.12 8.46
N LEU A 731 -14.89 -11.01 8.27
CA LEU A 731 -16.29 -10.99 7.88
C LEU A 731 -16.48 -9.98 6.75
N SER A 732 -17.10 -10.40 5.66
CA SER A 732 -17.52 -9.51 4.57
C SER A 732 -19.01 -9.68 4.33
N VAL A 733 -19.76 -8.58 4.33
CA VAL A 733 -21.19 -8.53 4.08
C VAL A 733 -21.42 -7.57 2.92
N ASN A 734 -22.01 -8.05 1.82
CA ASN A 734 -22.34 -7.21 0.68
C ASN A 734 -23.83 -7.33 0.36
N TRP A 735 -24.46 -6.18 0.24
CA TRP A 735 -25.84 -6.04 -0.19
C TRP A 735 -25.89 -5.28 -1.51
N ASN A 736 -26.51 -5.86 -2.53
CA ASN A 736 -26.78 -5.20 -3.80
C ASN A 736 -28.24 -5.38 -4.18
N ASP A 737 -28.87 -4.31 -4.65
CA ASP A 737 -30.25 -4.37 -5.11
C ASP A 737 -30.54 -3.24 -6.11
N HIS A 738 -31.61 -3.40 -6.88
CA HIS A 738 -32.06 -2.38 -7.84
C HIS A 738 -33.58 -2.32 -7.89
N LYS A 739 -34.09 -1.12 -8.11
CA LYS A 739 -35.54 -0.86 -8.30
C LYS A 739 -35.72 0.16 -9.42
N GLY A 740 -36.06 -0.33 -10.61
CA GLY A 740 -36.12 0.52 -11.81
C GLY A 740 -34.76 1.12 -12.15
N ASP A 741 -34.70 2.43 -12.30
CA ASP A 741 -33.44 3.16 -12.57
C ASP A 741 -32.53 3.38 -11.35
N PHE A 742 -32.97 2.97 -10.17
CA PHE A 742 -32.24 3.14 -8.91
C PHE A 742 -31.53 1.83 -8.58
N SER A 743 -30.20 1.86 -8.45
CA SER A 743 -29.39 0.73 -7.97
C SER A 743 -28.51 1.17 -6.80
N TYR A 744 -28.29 0.27 -5.85
CA TYR A 744 -27.42 0.54 -4.71
C TYR A 744 -26.69 -0.73 -4.29
N GLU A 745 -25.47 -0.52 -3.81
CA GLU A 745 -24.59 -1.53 -3.27
C GLU A 745 -23.97 -1.02 -1.98
N VAL A 746 -23.94 -1.86 -0.96
CA VAL A 746 -23.29 -1.57 0.33
C VAL A 746 -22.48 -2.77 0.74
N GLY A 747 -21.20 -2.56 0.97
CA GLY A 747 -20.26 -3.57 1.46
C GLY A 747 -19.70 -3.17 2.83
N VAL A 748 -19.66 -4.13 3.76
CA VAL A 748 -19.02 -3.97 5.07
C VAL A 748 -17.97 -5.06 5.22
N ASN A 749 -16.76 -4.68 5.54
CA ASN A 749 -15.62 -5.55 5.78
C ASN A 749 -15.14 -5.37 7.21
N LEU A 750 -15.10 -6.44 7.99
CA LEU A 750 -14.59 -6.45 9.36
C LEU A 750 -13.46 -7.47 9.45
N SER A 751 -12.40 -7.16 10.18
CA SER A 751 -11.33 -8.12 10.46
C SER A 751 -10.63 -7.80 11.76
N SER A 752 -10.25 -8.87 12.49
CA SER A 752 -9.48 -8.82 13.73
C SER A 752 -8.32 -9.78 13.62
N VAL A 753 -7.12 -9.35 14.02
CA VAL A 753 -5.91 -10.17 13.98
C VAL A 753 -5.10 -9.92 15.24
N LYS A 754 -4.71 -11.00 15.90
CA LYS A 754 -3.81 -10.97 17.04
C LYS A 754 -2.48 -11.62 16.65
N ASN A 755 -1.38 -10.89 16.83
CA ASN A 755 -0.01 -11.37 16.60
C ASN A 755 0.58 -11.84 17.93
N LYS A 756 1.42 -12.89 17.89
CA LYS A 756 2.12 -13.39 19.07
C LYS A 756 3.53 -13.86 18.69
N ALA A 757 4.54 -13.33 19.35
CA ALA A 757 5.89 -13.85 19.28
C ALA A 757 5.97 -15.13 20.13
N LYS A 758 6.18 -16.28 19.50
CA LYS A 758 6.30 -17.57 20.22
C LYS A 758 7.73 -17.84 20.67
N LYS A 759 8.70 -17.43 19.82
CA LYS A 759 10.13 -17.49 20.11
C LYS A 759 10.81 -16.30 19.45
N LEU A 760 11.74 -15.66 20.16
CA LEU A 760 12.57 -14.57 19.68
C LEU A 760 14.02 -14.78 20.11
N MET A 761 15.00 -14.62 19.20
CA MET A 761 16.46 -14.65 19.48
C MET A 761 16.96 -15.92 20.19
N GLY A 762 16.12 -16.94 20.39
CA GLY A 762 16.50 -18.22 21.04
C GLY A 762 16.81 -18.11 22.53
N GLY A 763 16.19 -17.17 23.26
CA GLY A 763 16.40 -16.98 24.69
C GLY A 763 15.51 -15.90 25.30
N ASP A 764 15.67 -15.70 26.61
CA ASP A 764 14.87 -14.76 27.41
C ASP A 764 15.20 -13.26 27.17
N THR A 765 16.02 -12.94 26.17
CA THR A 765 16.43 -11.56 25.91
C THR A 765 15.40 -10.86 24.99
N PRO A 766 14.67 -9.87 25.48
CA PRO A 766 13.74 -9.09 24.67
C PRO A 766 14.47 -8.27 23.60
N ILE A 767 13.76 -7.97 22.50
CA ILE A 767 14.24 -7.05 21.47
C ILE A 767 13.64 -5.68 21.75
N TYR A 768 14.51 -4.72 22.04
CA TYR A 768 14.13 -3.32 22.27
C TYR A 768 14.25 -2.52 20.97
N THR A 769 13.23 -1.72 20.63
CA THR A 769 13.20 -0.87 19.45
C THR A 769 12.52 0.48 19.76
N GLY A 770 12.63 1.44 18.82
CA GLY A 770 12.05 2.77 19.01
C GLY A 770 12.78 3.56 20.08
N SER A 771 13.92 4.22 19.74
CA SER A 771 14.69 5.03 20.69
C SER A 771 14.01 6.39 20.92
N PHE A 772 13.76 6.72 22.17
CA PHE A 772 13.20 8.01 22.60
C PHE A 772 14.07 8.59 23.74
N ASN A 773 14.74 9.70 23.46
CA ASN A 773 15.63 10.38 24.42
C ASN A 773 16.71 9.46 25.07
N GLY A 774 17.20 8.49 24.31
CA GLY A 774 18.22 7.54 24.78
C GLY A 774 17.68 6.28 25.46
N ASP A 775 16.36 6.14 25.63
CA ASP A 775 15.70 4.94 26.13
C ASP A 775 14.82 4.31 25.03
N TYR A 776 14.37 3.08 25.21
CA TYR A 776 13.53 2.34 24.27
C TYR A 776 12.06 2.42 24.68
N ILE A 777 11.17 2.57 23.70
CA ILE A 777 9.71 2.64 23.90
C ILE A 777 8.97 1.35 23.52
N ILE A 778 9.63 0.41 22.88
CA ILE A 778 9.04 -0.87 22.50
C ILE A 778 9.89 -2.00 23.05
N ARG A 779 9.21 -2.99 23.65
CA ARG A 779 9.80 -4.24 24.10
C ARG A 779 9.07 -5.40 23.43
N ASN A 780 9.78 -6.12 22.56
CA ASN A 780 9.29 -7.34 21.92
C ASN A 780 9.84 -8.55 22.68
N GLU A 781 8.97 -9.37 23.23
CA GLU A 781 9.36 -10.55 24.02
C GLU A 781 8.56 -11.79 23.67
N GLU A 782 9.08 -12.96 24.05
CA GLU A 782 8.41 -14.23 23.87
C GLU A 782 7.09 -14.28 24.65
N GLY A 783 6.05 -14.84 24.01
CA GLY A 783 4.73 -14.93 24.61
C GLY A 783 3.86 -13.68 24.42
N GLY A 784 4.45 -12.54 24.07
CA GLY A 784 3.79 -11.25 23.85
C GLY A 784 3.41 -10.97 22.41
N GLU A 785 2.65 -9.89 22.21
CA GLU A 785 2.46 -9.25 20.90
C GLU A 785 3.70 -8.42 20.57
N ILE A 786 4.04 -8.27 19.28
CA ILE A 786 5.14 -7.38 18.85
C ILE A 786 4.69 -5.92 18.82
N SER A 787 5.64 -5.01 18.83
CA SER A 787 5.40 -3.53 18.82
C SER A 787 4.52 -3.05 19.99
N ARG A 788 4.61 -3.69 21.14
CA ARG A 788 3.97 -3.21 22.37
C ARG A 788 4.82 -2.11 23.02
N PHE A 789 4.16 -1.01 23.34
CA PHE A 789 4.80 0.07 24.09
C PHE A 789 5.15 -0.35 25.50
N TYR A 790 6.36 0.01 25.92
CA TYR A 790 6.93 -0.39 27.21
C TYR A 790 7.56 0.84 27.89
N GLY A 791 7.11 1.16 29.07
CA GLY A 791 7.58 2.34 29.78
C GLY A 791 6.93 2.49 31.16
N TYR A 792 7.12 3.63 31.76
CA TYR A 792 6.58 3.94 33.08
C TYR A 792 5.08 4.24 33.03
N VAL A 793 4.39 3.91 34.11
CA VAL A 793 2.95 4.21 34.24
C VAL A 793 2.79 5.58 34.91
N ALA A 794 2.35 6.57 34.14
CA ALA A 794 1.97 7.88 34.66
C ALA A 794 0.60 7.79 35.38
N ASP A 795 0.50 8.32 36.59
CA ASP A 795 -0.66 8.26 37.49
C ASP A 795 -1.14 9.65 37.89
N GLY A 796 -1.07 10.60 36.98
CA GLY A 796 -1.47 12.00 37.19
C GLY A 796 -0.28 12.93 37.43
N ILE A 797 -0.59 14.12 37.93
CA ILE A 797 0.35 15.23 38.17
C ILE A 797 0.27 15.60 39.64
N PHE A 798 1.40 15.72 40.31
CA PHE A 798 1.46 16.23 41.70
C PHE A 798 0.89 17.66 41.77
N GLN A 799 -0.16 17.86 42.56
CA GLN A 799 -0.80 19.17 42.67
C GLN A 799 -0.09 20.10 43.64
N ASN A 800 0.52 19.57 44.71
CA ASN A 800 1.21 20.33 45.73
C ASN A 800 2.34 19.51 46.37
N GLN A 801 3.17 20.18 47.19
CA GLN A 801 4.33 19.55 47.86
C GLN A 801 3.91 18.45 48.85
N THR A 802 2.72 18.53 49.42
CA THR A 802 2.21 17.49 50.32
C THR A 802 2.01 16.16 49.57
N GLU A 803 1.52 16.21 48.33
CA GLU A 803 1.37 15.02 47.49
C GLU A 803 2.75 14.43 47.11
N VAL A 804 3.73 15.29 46.77
CA VAL A 804 5.10 14.82 46.48
C VAL A 804 5.69 14.09 47.71
N ASN A 805 5.58 14.72 48.88
CA ASN A 805 6.13 14.17 50.15
C ASN A 805 5.37 12.90 50.61
N ALA A 806 4.09 12.77 50.25
CA ALA A 806 3.25 11.60 50.58
C ALA A 806 3.47 10.43 49.61
N HIS A 807 4.11 10.66 48.46
CA HIS A 807 4.39 9.62 47.49
C HIS A 807 5.62 8.80 47.95
N THR A 808 5.40 7.93 48.93
CA THR A 808 6.44 7.15 49.60
C THR A 808 6.21 5.66 49.45
N ASN A 809 7.28 4.90 49.62
CA ASN A 809 7.20 3.46 49.78
C ASN A 809 6.68 3.08 51.19
N GLU A 810 6.59 1.80 51.48
CA GLU A 810 6.15 1.27 52.78
C GLU A 810 7.06 1.68 53.95
N TYR A 811 8.32 2.05 53.67
CA TYR A 811 9.30 2.52 54.66
C TYR A 811 9.33 4.06 54.81
N GLY A 812 8.44 4.79 54.16
CA GLY A 812 8.37 6.26 54.23
C GLY A 812 9.40 7.01 53.38
N SER A 813 10.15 6.34 52.49
CA SER A 813 11.07 7.00 51.56
C SER A 813 10.33 7.52 50.34
N VAL A 814 10.56 8.78 49.97
CA VAL A 814 9.95 9.40 48.80
C VAL A 814 10.41 8.71 47.50
N ILE A 815 9.49 8.20 46.70
CA ILE A 815 9.76 7.44 45.47
C ILE A 815 10.37 8.32 44.38
N GLN A 816 9.92 9.58 44.27
CA GLN A 816 10.39 10.57 43.29
C GLN A 816 10.99 11.77 44.04
N PRO A 817 12.22 11.67 44.61
CA PRO A 817 12.78 12.73 45.45
C PRO A 817 13.13 14.02 44.71
N ASN A 818 13.24 13.98 43.37
CA ASN A 818 13.51 15.14 42.53
C ASN A 818 12.23 15.75 41.96
N ALA A 819 11.05 15.22 42.26
CA ALA A 819 9.80 15.75 41.76
C ALA A 819 9.40 17.01 42.54
N LEU A 820 8.76 17.92 41.83
CA LEU A 820 8.17 19.16 42.34
C LEU A 820 6.68 19.19 42.04
N PRO A 821 5.88 20.03 42.71
CA PRO A 821 4.51 20.29 42.34
C PRO A 821 4.41 20.59 40.84
N GLY A 822 3.50 19.95 40.15
CA GLY A 822 3.30 20.03 38.70
C GLY A 822 4.04 18.96 37.89
N ASP A 823 4.86 18.14 38.50
CA ASP A 823 5.55 17.01 37.82
C ASP A 823 4.64 15.79 37.73
N ILE A 824 4.92 14.92 36.74
CA ILE A 824 4.21 13.66 36.56
C ILE A 824 4.52 12.73 37.74
N ARG A 825 3.46 12.16 38.32
CA ARG A 825 3.56 11.08 39.30
C ARG A 825 3.63 9.75 38.55
N PHE A 826 4.73 9.00 38.78
CA PHE A 826 4.92 7.65 38.22
C PHE A 826 4.67 6.60 39.28
N LYS A 827 4.13 5.45 38.87
CA LYS A 827 3.91 4.31 39.79
C LYS A 827 5.21 3.54 40.02
N ASP A 828 5.49 3.25 41.28
CA ASP A 828 6.45 2.21 41.70
C ASP A 828 5.69 0.87 41.65
N LEU A 829 5.98 0.08 40.60
CA LEU A 829 5.23 -1.14 40.32
C LEU A 829 5.74 -2.33 41.13
N ASN A 830 7.01 -2.32 41.50
CA ASN A 830 7.62 -3.41 42.30
C ASN A 830 7.59 -3.14 43.81
N GLY A 831 7.28 -1.89 44.25
CA GLY A 831 7.17 -1.48 45.65
C GLY A 831 8.51 -1.33 46.37
N ASP A 832 9.65 -1.23 45.65
CA ASP A 832 10.97 -1.11 46.28
C ASP A 832 11.35 0.33 46.68
N GLY A 833 10.49 1.29 46.35
CA GLY A 833 10.66 2.70 46.75
C GLY A 833 11.59 3.48 45.84
N LYS A 834 11.93 2.97 44.69
CA LYS A 834 12.74 3.64 43.67
C LYS A 834 12.02 3.58 42.35
N LEU A 835 12.26 4.55 41.51
CA LEU A 835 11.73 4.57 40.17
C LEU A 835 12.84 4.18 39.18
N ASP A 836 12.89 2.90 38.78
CA ASP A 836 13.91 2.35 37.87
C ASP A 836 13.29 1.45 36.79
N ASP A 837 14.12 0.72 36.03
CA ASP A 837 13.65 -0.09 34.90
C ASP A 837 12.68 -1.22 35.30
N LYS A 838 12.59 -1.57 36.57
CA LYS A 838 11.67 -2.61 37.09
C LYS A 838 10.23 -2.08 37.22
N ASP A 839 10.04 -0.75 37.15
CA ASP A 839 8.74 -0.08 37.20
C ASP A 839 8.17 0.15 35.81
N LYS A 840 8.86 -0.32 34.77
CA LYS A 840 8.35 -0.29 33.42
C LYS A 840 7.37 -1.44 33.20
N ALA A 841 6.27 -1.14 32.50
CA ALA A 841 5.22 -2.09 32.13
C ALA A 841 4.83 -1.92 30.65
N TYR A 842 4.01 -2.82 30.17
CA TYR A 842 3.34 -2.64 28.87
C TYR A 842 2.24 -1.58 29.00
N ILE A 843 2.36 -0.50 28.25
CA ILE A 843 1.53 0.70 28.35
C ILE A 843 0.65 0.95 27.12
N GLY A 844 0.71 0.07 26.12
CA GLY A 844 -0.12 0.15 24.93
C GLY A 844 0.29 -0.83 23.83
N SER A 845 -0.51 -0.93 22.77
CA SER A 845 -0.26 -1.77 21.59
C SER A 845 -0.54 -0.99 20.29
N ALA A 846 0.35 -1.13 19.32
CA ALA A 846 0.21 -0.50 18.00
C ALA A 846 -0.77 -1.23 17.07
N PHE A 847 -1.15 -2.49 17.37
CA PHE A 847 -2.04 -3.26 16.51
C PHE A 847 -3.50 -3.07 16.89
N PRO A 848 -4.39 -2.86 15.90
CA PRO A 848 -5.82 -2.70 16.18
C PRO A 848 -6.49 -4.01 16.59
N ASP A 849 -7.48 -3.91 17.46
CA ASP A 849 -8.39 -5.01 17.79
C ASP A 849 -9.34 -5.30 16.64
N LEU A 850 -9.79 -4.24 15.94
CA LEU A 850 -10.73 -4.34 14.84
C LEU A 850 -10.37 -3.36 13.71
N MET A 851 -10.41 -3.85 12.49
CA MET A 851 -10.36 -3.05 11.26
C MET A 851 -11.73 -3.07 10.61
N VAL A 852 -12.21 -1.89 10.16
CA VAL A 852 -13.53 -1.68 9.58
C VAL A 852 -13.40 -1.01 8.22
N GLY A 853 -14.03 -1.59 7.19
CA GLY A 853 -14.21 -0.98 5.87
C GLY A 853 -15.68 -0.90 5.52
N ILE A 854 -16.15 0.25 5.06
CA ILE A 854 -17.53 0.44 4.60
C ILE A 854 -17.48 1.07 3.21
N ASN A 855 -18.14 0.43 2.26
CA ASN A 855 -18.18 0.85 0.87
C ASN A 855 -19.63 0.99 0.42
N GLY A 856 -19.98 2.13 -0.13
CA GLY A 856 -21.33 2.38 -0.63
C GLY A 856 -21.29 2.92 -2.07
N ARG A 857 -22.18 2.43 -2.89
CA ARG A 857 -22.44 2.95 -4.24
C ARG A 857 -23.93 3.07 -4.47
N VAL A 858 -24.33 4.20 -5.02
CA VAL A 858 -25.73 4.46 -5.40
C VAL A 858 -25.72 5.03 -6.81
N SER A 859 -26.59 4.54 -7.68
CA SER A 859 -26.80 5.15 -8.99
C SER A 859 -28.29 5.33 -9.29
N TYR A 860 -28.59 6.48 -9.87
CA TYR A 860 -29.92 6.81 -10.34
C TYR A 860 -29.86 7.45 -11.73
N LYS A 861 -30.33 6.73 -12.74
CA LYS A 861 -30.21 7.14 -14.16
C LYS A 861 -28.74 7.43 -14.52
N ASN A 862 -28.43 8.68 -14.79
CA ASN A 862 -27.13 9.13 -15.23
C ASN A 862 -26.22 9.60 -14.07
N LEU A 863 -26.73 9.65 -12.84
CA LEU A 863 -26.02 10.10 -11.67
C LEU A 863 -25.52 8.90 -10.86
N ASP A 864 -24.28 8.93 -10.42
CA ASP A 864 -23.70 7.96 -9.49
C ASP A 864 -23.04 8.64 -8.30
N PHE A 865 -23.16 8.03 -7.16
CA PHE A 865 -22.52 8.45 -5.91
C PHE A 865 -21.78 7.27 -5.30
N MET A 866 -20.57 7.50 -4.79
CA MET A 866 -19.76 6.51 -4.08
C MET A 866 -19.18 7.10 -2.80
N ALA A 867 -19.12 6.26 -1.76
CA ALA A 867 -18.49 6.58 -0.50
C ALA A 867 -17.70 5.38 0.02
N ASN A 868 -16.47 5.64 0.49
CA ASN A 868 -15.62 4.64 1.13
C ASN A 868 -15.14 5.15 2.49
N PHE A 869 -15.27 4.32 3.50
CA PHE A 869 -14.77 4.58 4.85
C PHE A 869 -13.84 3.45 5.27
N TYR A 870 -12.80 3.82 6.00
CA TYR A 870 -11.90 2.87 6.63
C TYR A 870 -11.53 3.37 8.02
N GLY A 871 -11.39 2.44 8.96
CA GLY A 871 -10.99 2.76 10.33
C GLY A 871 -10.36 1.58 11.05
N THR A 872 -9.68 1.90 12.13
CA THR A 872 -9.11 0.96 13.10
C THR A 872 -9.61 1.32 14.49
N ILE A 873 -9.79 0.31 15.33
CA ILE A 873 -10.28 0.46 16.71
C ILE A 873 -9.38 -0.34 17.63
N GLY A 874 -8.99 0.24 18.76
CA GLY A 874 -8.24 -0.43 19.82
C GLY A 874 -6.73 -0.49 19.62
N ASN A 875 -6.17 0.29 18.68
CA ASN A 875 -4.74 0.53 18.57
C ASN A 875 -4.34 1.80 19.30
N ASP A 876 -3.16 1.79 19.90
CA ASP A 876 -2.54 2.94 20.53
C ASP A 876 -1.45 3.54 19.65
N VAL A 877 -1.15 4.82 19.87
CA VAL A 877 -0.04 5.55 19.27
C VAL A 877 0.83 6.13 20.38
N PHE A 878 2.15 5.89 20.30
CA PHE A 878 3.11 6.63 21.12
C PHE A 878 3.43 7.95 20.43
N ASN A 879 2.86 9.03 20.97
CA ASN A 879 2.94 10.36 20.40
C ASN A 879 4.18 11.11 20.88
N THR A 880 5.30 11.03 20.14
CA THR A 880 6.53 11.75 20.51
C THR A 880 6.37 13.26 20.34
N THR A 881 5.44 13.69 19.44
CA THR A 881 5.19 15.12 19.17
C THR A 881 4.58 15.83 20.36
N LYS A 882 3.81 15.09 21.20
CA LYS A 882 3.25 15.62 22.45
C LYS A 882 4.34 16.13 23.40
N GLY A 883 5.43 15.39 23.56
CA GLY A 883 6.56 15.83 24.36
C GLY A 883 7.29 17.01 23.73
N ARG A 884 7.60 16.88 22.43
CA ARG A 884 8.38 17.84 21.69
C ARG A 884 7.72 19.22 21.61
N TYR A 885 6.42 19.27 21.31
CA TYR A 885 5.69 20.52 21.07
C TYR A 885 4.79 20.95 22.24
N SER A 886 5.03 20.45 23.46
CA SER A 886 4.32 20.89 24.66
C SER A 886 5.25 21.42 25.75
N GLY A 887 6.43 21.92 25.38
CA GLY A 887 7.30 22.64 26.30
C GLY A 887 8.52 21.86 26.81
N ALA A 888 8.88 20.73 26.18
CA ALA A 888 10.06 19.94 26.54
C ALA A 888 11.41 20.64 26.25
N GLY A 889 11.46 21.56 25.28
CA GLY A 889 12.69 22.24 24.86
C GLY A 889 12.49 23.72 24.49
N GLY A 890 13.49 24.30 23.86
CA GLY A 890 13.44 25.66 23.26
C GLY A 890 12.74 25.68 21.89
N GLU A 891 12.10 24.59 21.50
CA GLU A 891 11.35 24.47 20.26
C GLU A 891 9.98 25.13 20.39
N ASN A 892 9.30 25.38 19.25
CA ASN A 892 7.94 25.92 19.28
C ASN A 892 6.98 24.90 19.92
N VAL A 893 5.86 25.40 20.42
CA VAL A 893 4.85 24.62 21.15
C VAL A 893 3.47 24.73 20.48
N TYR A 894 2.57 23.82 20.82
CA TYR A 894 1.16 23.97 20.44
C TYR A 894 0.54 25.21 21.11
N ALA A 895 -0.36 25.88 20.41
CA ALA A 895 -1.13 26.98 20.99
C ALA A 895 -1.93 26.49 22.21
N GLY A 896 -2.02 27.33 23.25
CA GLY A 896 -2.69 26.97 24.49
C GLY A 896 -1.87 26.09 25.45
N THR A 897 -0.59 25.78 25.12
CA THR A 897 0.27 24.92 25.96
C THR A 897 0.39 25.45 27.39
N TYR A 898 0.55 26.77 27.61
CA TYR A 898 0.62 27.32 28.96
C TYR A 898 -0.67 27.04 29.75
N ASN A 899 -1.83 27.32 29.15
CA ASN A 899 -3.12 27.13 29.81
C ASN A 899 -3.43 25.65 30.10
N SER A 900 -2.90 24.75 29.29
CA SER A 900 -3.05 23.31 29.44
C SER A 900 -2.01 22.68 30.39
N SER A 901 -0.90 23.37 30.66
CA SER A 901 0.14 22.93 31.59
C SER A 901 -0.21 23.28 33.05
N TRP A 902 0.38 22.54 33.96
CA TRP A 902 0.26 22.87 35.38
C TRP A 902 1.06 24.16 35.72
N HIS A 903 0.39 25.12 36.31
CA HIS A 903 0.97 26.40 36.74
C HIS A 903 0.43 26.82 38.14
N GLY A 904 -0.02 25.86 38.94
CA GLY A 904 -0.58 26.02 40.29
C GLY A 904 -1.57 24.88 40.60
N GLU A 905 -1.84 24.68 41.90
CA GLU A 905 -2.74 23.62 42.35
C GLU A 905 -4.12 23.72 41.69
N GLY A 906 -4.59 22.63 41.09
CA GLY A 906 -5.88 22.50 40.40
C GLY A 906 -5.93 23.06 38.97
N THR A 907 -4.83 23.62 38.43
CA THR A 907 -4.83 24.22 37.09
C THR A 907 -4.78 23.20 35.96
N SER A 908 -4.08 22.08 36.13
CA SER A 908 -4.00 21.01 35.14
C SER A 908 -3.69 19.65 35.76
N ASN A 909 -4.25 18.60 35.17
CA ASN A 909 -3.85 17.21 35.37
C ASN A 909 -3.53 16.49 34.03
N SER A 910 -3.37 17.26 32.95
CA SER A 910 -3.12 16.77 31.59
C SER A 910 -1.70 17.01 31.09
N LEU A 911 -1.14 18.21 31.31
CA LEU A 911 0.23 18.52 30.99
C LEU A 911 0.99 18.93 32.27
N PRO A 912 2.22 18.39 32.46
CA PRO A 912 3.05 18.73 33.60
C PRO A 912 3.46 20.22 33.57
N ARG A 913 4.10 20.67 34.63
CA ARG A 913 4.70 22.00 34.72
C ARG A 913 5.76 22.16 33.63
N LEU A 914 5.82 23.37 33.10
CA LEU A 914 6.86 23.75 32.16
C LEU A 914 8.19 23.93 32.91
N SER A 915 9.28 23.29 32.45
CA SER A 915 10.57 23.34 33.13
C SER A 915 11.71 23.30 32.10
N VAL A 916 12.82 23.96 32.38
CA VAL A 916 14.05 23.90 31.60
C VAL A 916 14.87 22.69 32.02
N ASN A 917 14.96 22.43 33.32
CA ASN A 917 15.82 21.39 33.91
C ASN A 917 15.18 20.01 33.81
N ASP A 918 13.82 19.94 33.84
CA ASP A 918 13.05 18.67 33.80
C ASP A 918 13.67 17.61 34.75
N SER A 919 13.89 17.99 36.03
CA SER A 919 14.55 17.14 37.02
C SER A 919 13.84 15.82 37.29
N ASN A 920 12.51 15.78 37.10
CA ASN A 920 11.68 14.59 37.18
C ASN A 920 11.65 13.76 35.88
N MET A 921 12.25 14.26 34.78
CA MET A 921 12.25 13.65 33.46
C MET A 921 10.83 13.45 32.87
N ASN A 922 9.92 14.39 33.09
CA ASN A 922 8.54 14.36 32.60
C ASN A 922 8.46 14.15 31.09
N TRP A 923 9.33 14.85 30.37
CA TRP A 923 9.37 14.90 28.90
C TRP A 923 10.33 13.89 28.26
N LYS A 924 11.25 13.32 29.08
CA LYS A 924 12.31 12.42 28.58
C LYS A 924 12.02 10.97 28.83
N ARG A 925 11.26 10.64 29.90
CA ARG A 925 11.01 9.27 30.33
C ARG A 925 9.88 8.64 29.51
N PRO A 926 10.12 7.52 28.78
CA PRO A 926 9.05 6.81 28.09
C PRO A 926 7.96 6.38 29.07
N SER A 927 6.72 6.82 28.85
CA SER A 927 5.63 6.56 29.78
C SER A 927 4.25 6.54 29.11
N SER A 928 3.26 6.08 29.84
CA SER A 928 1.85 6.11 29.40
C SER A 928 1.33 7.53 29.13
N PHE A 929 2.01 8.56 29.61
CA PHE A 929 1.70 9.96 29.26
C PHE A 929 1.74 10.23 27.76
N PHE A 930 2.62 9.56 27.01
CA PHE A 930 2.78 9.72 25.57
C PHE A 930 1.89 8.78 24.75
N VAL A 931 1.25 7.80 25.39
CA VAL A 931 0.38 6.84 24.71
C VAL A 931 -1.03 7.40 24.59
N GLU A 932 -1.55 7.44 23.39
CA GLU A 932 -2.87 7.94 23.07
C GLU A 932 -3.66 6.90 22.26
N ASP A 933 -4.99 6.93 22.38
CA ASP A 933 -5.88 6.12 21.54
C ASP A 933 -5.72 6.53 20.08
N GLY A 934 -5.19 5.63 19.27
CA GLY A 934 -4.99 5.77 17.83
C GLY A 934 -6.18 5.33 17.00
N SER A 935 -7.30 5.00 17.60
CA SER A 935 -8.53 4.62 16.90
C SER A 935 -9.03 5.74 16.00
N TYR A 936 -9.47 5.39 14.80
CA TYR A 936 -10.04 6.38 13.88
C TYR A 936 -11.02 5.75 12.89
N LEU A 937 -11.90 6.59 12.36
CA LEU A 937 -12.73 6.32 11.19
C LEU A 937 -12.53 7.45 10.17
N ARG A 938 -11.96 7.12 9.01
CA ARG A 938 -11.70 8.07 7.94
C ARG A 938 -12.65 7.86 6.77
N CYS A 939 -13.21 8.96 6.27
CA CYS A 939 -13.81 8.97 4.96
C CYS A 939 -12.68 8.98 3.91
N LYS A 940 -12.42 7.81 3.29
CA LYS A 940 -11.33 7.68 2.31
C LYS A 940 -11.68 8.33 0.99
N MET A 941 -12.95 8.29 0.58
CA MET A 941 -13.41 8.86 -0.68
C MET A 941 -14.91 9.14 -0.65
N LEU A 942 -15.28 10.30 -1.16
CA LEU A 942 -16.61 10.64 -1.63
C LEU A 942 -16.50 11.00 -3.11
N GLN A 943 -17.33 10.43 -3.96
CA GLN A 943 -17.36 10.78 -5.39
C GLN A 943 -18.80 10.92 -5.85
N ILE A 944 -19.06 11.95 -6.65
CA ILE A 944 -20.27 12.12 -7.42
C ILE A 944 -19.92 12.15 -8.91
N GLY A 945 -20.65 11.41 -9.72
CA GLY A 945 -20.42 11.32 -11.16
C GLY A 945 -21.71 11.54 -11.94
N TYR A 946 -21.60 12.18 -13.10
CA TYR A 946 -22.70 12.37 -14.03
C TYR A 946 -22.29 11.96 -15.45
N THR A 947 -22.97 10.97 -16.00
CA THR A 947 -22.77 10.53 -17.37
C THR A 947 -23.73 11.28 -18.30
N LEU A 948 -23.20 11.99 -19.28
CA LEU A 948 -24.05 12.76 -20.19
C LEU A 948 -24.98 11.84 -21.01
N PRO A 949 -26.24 12.22 -21.22
CA PRO A 949 -27.17 11.42 -21.99
C PRO A 949 -26.69 11.27 -23.47
N LYS A 950 -26.79 10.06 -24.00
CA LYS A 950 -26.38 9.72 -25.37
C LYS A 950 -27.03 10.65 -26.47
N ARG A 951 -28.19 11.23 -26.19
CA ARG A 951 -28.84 12.21 -27.08
C ARG A 951 -27.97 13.45 -27.33
N TRP A 952 -27.02 13.78 -26.45
CA TRP A 952 -26.10 14.92 -26.59
C TRP A 952 -24.76 14.52 -27.19
N THR A 953 -24.31 13.32 -26.87
CA THR A 953 -22.95 12.83 -27.17
C THR A 953 -22.90 11.79 -28.28
N LYS A 954 -24.07 11.31 -28.77
CA LYS A 954 -24.23 10.24 -29.80
C LYS A 954 -23.56 8.93 -29.31
N ASP A 955 -22.49 8.51 -29.99
CA ASP A 955 -21.78 7.26 -29.69
C ASP A 955 -20.72 7.41 -28.58
N ILE A 956 -20.46 8.64 -28.15
CA ILE A 956 -19.47 8.93 -27.12
C ILE A 956 -20.13 8.82 -25.74
N VAL A 957 -19.50 8.08 -24.84
CA VAL A 957 -19.86 8.06 -23.40
C VAL A 957 -18.95 9.05 -22.68
N LEU A 958 -19.53 10.17 -22.23
CA LEU A 958 -18.81 11.22 -21.51
C LEU A 958 -19.33 11.27 -20.06
N ARG A 959 -18.42 11.06 -19.09
CA ARG A 959 -18.70 11.13 -17.66
C ARG A 959 -17.85 12.20 -17.00
N LEU A 960 -18.48 13.11 -16.29
CA LEU A 960 -17.86 14.07 -15.39
C LEU A 960 -17.95 13.57 -13.96
N SER A 961 -16.93 13.80 -13.15
CA SER A 961 -16.96 13.45 -11.75
C SER A 961 -16.24 14.50 -10.89
N PHE A 962 -16.68 14.59 -9.64
CA PHE A 962 -15.98 15.29 -8.57
C PHE A 962 -15.74 14.29 -7.45
N SER A 963 -14.51 14.25 -6.92
CA SER A 963 -14.16 13.39 -5.79
C SER A 963 -13.36 14.14 -4.72
N ALA A 964 -13.67 13.82 -3.46
CA ALA A 964 -12.93 14.26 -2.29
C ALA A 964 -12.33 13.04 -1.61
N GLN A 965 -11.01 13.01 -1.47
CA GLN A 965 -10.28 11.95 -0.77
C GLN A 965 -9.82 12.47 0.59
N ASN A 966 -9.95 11.65 1.64
CA ASN A 966 -9.65 11.99 3.03
C ASN A 966 -10.28 13.31 3.52
N PRO A 967 -11.55 13.65 3.13
CA PRO A 967 -12.12 14.95 3.49
C PRO A 967 -12.23 15.17 5.00
N PHE A 968 -12.42 14.11 5.78
CA PHE A 968 -12.42 14.17 7.24
C PHE A 968 -12.03 12.82 7.87
N THR A 969 -11.52 12.91 9.09
CA THR A 969 -11.20 11.78 9.98
C THR A 969 -11.83 12.02 11.33
N ILE A 970 -12.49 11.02 11.87
CA ILE A 970 -13.05 11.02 13.24
C ILE A 970 -12.05 10.26 14.10
N THR A 971 -11.42 10.92 15.05
CA THR A 971 -10.39 10.35 15.94
C THR A 971 -10.30 11.17 17.23
N GLY A 972 -9.88 10.54 18.31
CA GLY A 972 -9.45 11.19 19.55
C GLY A 972 -7.95 11.51 19.62
N TYR A 973 -7.18 11.09 18.62
CA TYR A 973 -5.73 11.29 18.57
C TYR A 973 -5.37 12.77 18.42
N SER A 974 -4.42 13.27 19.23
CA SER A 974 -4.05 14.67 19.26
C SER A 974 -3.02 15.08 18.20
N GLY A 975 -2.28 14.12 17.62
CA GLY A 975 -1.32 14.35 16.54
C GLY A 975 -1.99 14.58 15.19
N MET A 976 -1.19 14.77 14.14
CA MET A 976 -1.70 15.15 12.82
C MET A 976 -2.47 14.05 12.09
N ASP A 977 -2.02 12.80 12.17
CA ASP A 977 -2.64 11.69 11.43
C ASP A 977 -2.36 10.34 12.10
N PRO A 978 -3.38 9.68 12.68
CA PRO A 978 -3.19 8.39 13.34
C PRO A 978 -2.82 7.23 12.38
N GLU A 979 -3.04 7.39 11.06
CA GLU A 979 -2.70 6.39 10.06
C GLU A 979 -1.24 6.48 9.59
N ALA A 980 -0.66 7.68 9.55
CA ALA A 980 0.66 7.93 8.97
C ALA A 980 1.83 7.55 9.90
N VAL A 981 1.57 7.01 11.09
CA VAL A 981 2.57 6.69 12.10
C VAL A 981 3.47 5.52 11.69
N SER A 982 4.78 5.64 11.88
CA SER A 982 5.82 4.61 11.62
C SER A 982 5.79 4.02 10.20
N VAL A 983 5.24 4.71 9.21
CA VAL A 983 5.33 4.27 7.81
C VAL A 983 6.80 4.28 7.39
N GLY A 984 7.31 3.15 6.88
CA GLY A 984 8.72 2.99 6.50
C GLY A 984 9.61 2.33 7.58
N LYS A 985 9.13 2.19 8.82
CA LYS A 985 9.84 1.45 9.89
C LYS A 985 9.55 -0.06 9.81
N GLY A 986 10.32 -0.89 10.51
CA GLY A 986 10.08 -2.33 10.62
C GLY A 986 8.77 -2.66 11.35
N VAL A 987 8.29 -3.91 11.22
CA VAL A 987 7.08 -4.37 11.93
C VAL A 987 7.28 -4.53 13.44
N THR A 988 8.50 -4.46 13.92
CA THR A 988 8.87 -4.43 15.34
C THR A 988 8.91 -3.01 15.92
N GLU A 989 8.62 -1.97 15.12
CA GLU A 989 8.66 -0.56 15.51
C GLU A 989 7.44 0.17 14.93
N MET A 990 6.24 -0.34 15.18
CA MET A 990 4.99 0.26 14.71
C MET A 990 4.38 1.19 15.78
N GLY A 991 3.51 2.10 15.33
CA GLY A 991 2.66 2.91 16.21
C GLY A 991 3.34 4.12 16.85
N ILE A 992 4.55 4.53 16.41
CA ILE A 992 5.25 5.70 16.95
C ILE A 992 5.08 6.86 15.97
N ASP A 993 4.58 7.99 16.46
CA ASP A 993 4.51 9.25 15.69
C ASP A 993 5.78 10.08 15.89
N TRP A 994 6.56 10.20 14.84
CA TRP A 994 7.78 11.02 14.74
C TRP A 994 7.55 12.36 14.00
N ALA A 995 6.34 12.91 14.00
CA ALA A 995 5.90 13.99 13.12
C ALA A 995 5.90 13.56 11.64
N SER A 996 5.34 12.40 11.37
CA SER A 996 5.27 11.83 10.02
C SER A 996 4.39 12.66 9.10
N TYR A 997 4.73 12.71 7.80
CA TYR A 997 3.95 13.43 6.81
C TYR A 997 2.52 12.87 6.70
N PRO A 998 1.47 13.66 6.99
CA PRO A 998 0.10 13.17 7.06
C PRO A 998 -0.50 12.95 5.66
N ASN A 999 -1.58 12.18 5.59
CA ASN A 999 -2.35 11.99 4.37
C ASN A 999 -3.10 13.28 4.02
N PRO A 1000 -2.89 13.88 2.83
CA PRO A 1000 -3.54 15.13 2.45
C PRO A 1000 -5.04 14.92 2.15
N ARG A 1001 -5.83 15.97 2.34
CA ARG A 1001 -7.16 16.09 1.76
C ARG A 1001 -6.99 16.41 0.28
N THR A 1002 -7.64 15.64 -0.58
CA THR A 1002 -7.48 15.79 -2.05
C THR A 1002 -8.83 15.99 -2.70
N TYR A 1003 -8.95 17.02 -3.55
CA TYR A 1003 -10.16 17.37 -4.30
C TYR A 1003 -9.86 17.30 -5.79
N LEU A 1004 -10.60 16.48 -6.53
CA LEU A 1004 -10.33 16.16 -7.93
C LEU A 1004 -11.57 16.33 -8.79
N PHE A 1005 -11.38 16.92 -9.96
CA PHE A 1005 -12.33 16.90 -11.06
C PHE A 1005 -11.89 15.87 -12.09
N GLY A 1006 -12.80 15.00 -12.49
CA GLY A 1006 -12.54 13.92 -13.43
C GLY A 1006 -13.38 14.03 -14.70
N LEU A 1007 -12.76 13.65 -15.81
CA LEU A 1007 -13.37 13.54 -17.14
C LEU A 1007 -13.03 12.16 -17.71
N ASN A 1008 -14.04 11.39 -18.09
CA ASN A 1008 -13.85 10.14 -18.81
C ASN A 1008 -14.61 10.17 -20.12
N ILE A 1009 -13.93 9.86 -21.22
CA ILE A 1009 -14.48 9.80 -22.57
C ILE A 1009 -14.22 8.41 -23.13
N ASN A 1010 -15.26 7.72 -23.59
CA ASN A 1010 -15.16 6.41 -24.24
C ASN A 1010 -15.92 6.45 -25.56
N PHE A 1011 -15.29 5.96 -26.64
CA PHE A 1011 -15.87 5.87 -27.97
C PHE A 1011 -15.28 4.73 -28.82
#